data_12efe62c236bd0f0ba494560164dc4ba
#
_entry.id   12efe62c236bd0f0ba494560164dc4ba
#
_cell.length_a   1.000
_cell.length_b   1.000
_cell.length_c   1.000
_cell.angle_alpha   90.00
_cell.angle_beta   90.00
_cell.angle_gamma   90.00
#
_symmetry.space_group_name_H-M   'P 1'
#
loop_
_entity.id
_entity.type
_entity.pdbx_description
1 polymer ?
#
loop_
_entity_poly.entity_id
_entity_poly.type
_entity_poly.pdbx_seq_one_letter_code
_entity_poly.pdbx_strand_id
1 'polypeptide(L)'
;MKKGLLIILGISASITLSAQVPKIAGVKKVDLTNSNAKSTDGESRNFYNTATSNQRNAGPNAIQTAGVKFTSSWNAFGLLVSSSHCLTADQALNAVMFTHRISQDWPADANVASGYGEYSWSTNYGTTWDSSYFADQTSLGNKRFRYPSGAIINPAGNTNVANALNVATGPYTSGTNWDGYFGNYQMMVNGAGSSTSIFDNGVGTPALAFPRISITSYDDSSAWVSGGFYTDPIAATGYLGSNLMKGKWDGTALTWSFDSILPNFHQDATGANDSWTQSFVGFSPNGQIGYQVFFGVDGSATTSQTRAFSPITYKSTNGGATWNLLPVNDFSTIPAISTYLIPASDGNLKPWFDQSQGADIVVDNNGELHIVCTISSGYSDDNDSLGYTYTLTGQNGTTAQHYIYDVHTSPTGWDAWLIDSLMTTTSTNNTIFVDGSTGGAFATDARIQMSHTTDRSKLFFAWVDSDPLALAGENALPDLKAVGFDLVTGFKTPVTQFTTSQDFYFHYVSNVTLVSGNTYSIGVTNSIDRNGSHDVITTFDHYFYEGCKFNTSDFTVQFVGVNEQAANFGSLNIYPNPAKDQINLNVNMVSGENVSFQITNSLGQVVLVENRSLVNGNNNVQLNTSKLTSGVYFVTIASETSKVTSKIVIQ
;
A
#
# COMPACT_ATOMS: atom_id res chain seq x y z
N MET A 1 19.22 11.51 -64.40
CA MET A 1 19.19 12.31 -63.20
C MET A 1 18.52 11.53 -62.08
N LYS A 2 19.31 10.85 -61.23
CA LYS A 2 18.82 10.11 -60.07
C LYS A 2 18.85 11.02 -58.86
N LYS A 3 17.68 11.32 -58.30
CA LYS A 3 17.59 12.01 -56.99
C LYS A 3 17.70 10.97 -55.91
N GLY A 4 18.79 10.97 -55.16
CA GLY A 4 18.97 10.16 -53.96
C GLY A 4 18.19 10.82 -52.80
N LEU A 5 17.36 10.04 -52.15
CA LEU A 5 16.66 10.38 -50.94
C LEU A 5 17.59 10.15 -49.76
N LEU A 6 18.04 11.20 -49.12
CA LEU A 6 18.85 11.13 -47.90
C LEU A 6 17.89 10.98 -46.72
N ILE A 7 17.84 9.77 -46.14
CA ILE A 7 17.15 9.52 -44.88
C ILE A 7 18.09 9.98 -43.76
N ILE A 8 17.76 11.11 -43.13
CA ILE A 8 18.43 11.53 -41.89
C ILE A 8 17.76 10.75 -40.76
N LEU A 9 18.43 9.74 -40.24
CA LEU A 9 18.10 9.18 -38.94
C LEU A 9 18.45 10.24 -37.89
N GLY A 10 17.42 10.88 -37.37
CA GLY A 10 17.54 11.69 -36.18
C GLY A 10 17.75 10.77 -34.97
N ILE A 11 19.00 10.60 -34.57
CA ILE A 11 19.31 10.09 -33.25
C ILE A 11 18.94 11.22 -32.27
N SER A 12 17.78 11.13 -31.66
CA SER A 12 17.47 11.93 -30.50
C SER A 12 18.33 11.41 -29.34
N ALA A 13 19.52 11.95 -29.20
CA ALA A 13 20.26 11.83 -27.96
C ALA A 13 19.46 12.60 -26.90
N SER A 14 18.72 11.90 -26.07
CA SER A 14 18.23 12.43 -24.82
C SER A 14 19.46 12.81 -23.99
N ILE A 15 19.79 14.08 -23.99
CA ILE A 15 20.76 14.65 -23.06
C ILE A 15 20.07 14.59 -21.70
N THR A 16 20.28 13.51 -20.96
CA THR A 16 20.03 13.50 -19.54
C THR A 16 20.99 14.52 -18.93
N LEU A 17 20.49 15.70 -18.61
CA LEU A 17 21.21 16.61 -17.72
C LEU A 17 21.33 15.86 -16.38
N SER A 18 22.47 15.20 -16.18
CA SER A 18 22.81 14.63 -14.89
C SER A 18 23.09 15.79 -13.95
N ALA A 19 22.09 16.17 -13.14
CA ALA A 19 22.38 16.97 -11.98
C ALA A 19 23.51 16.28 -11.20
N GLN A 20 24.51 17.05 -10.77
CA GLN A 20 25.63 16.47 -10.04
C GLN A 20 25.11 15.84 -8.75
N VAL A 21 25.18 14.53 -8.67
CA VAL A 21 24.90 13.79 -7.43
C VAL A 21 25.92 14.26 -6.38
N PRO A 22 25.48 14.65 -5.17
CA PRO A 22 26.41 14.97 -4.10
C PRO A 22 27.43 13.84 -3.93
N LYS A 23 28.70 14.18 -3.65
CA LYS A 23 29.78 13.19 -3.44
C LYS A 23 29.62 12.47 -2.09
N ILE A 24 28.49 11.81 -1.89
CA ILE A 24 28.34 10.80 -0.84
C ILE A 24 28.77 9.49 -1.47
N ALA A 25 29.81 8.87 -0.96
CA ALA A 25 30.33 7.62 -1.52
C ALA A 25 29.20 6.56 -1.54
N GLY A 26 28.97 5.98 -2.71
CA GLY A 26 27.97 4.93 -2.87
C GLY A 26 26.54 5.38 -3.17
N VAL A 27 26.26 6.68 -3.29
CA VAL A 27 24.90 7.16 -3.61
C VAL A 27 24.77 7.47 -5.10
N LYS A 28 23.69 7.01 -5.70
CA LYS A 28 23.35 7.22 -7.10
C LYS A 28 21.92 7.75 -7.22
N LYS A 29 21.72 8.75 -8.06
CA LYS A 29 20.40 9.28 -8.40
C LYS A 29 19.67 8.33 -9.34
N VAL A 30 18.39 8.07 -9.08
CA VAL A 30 17.50 7.31 -9.97
C VAL A 30 16.18 8.07 -10.14
N ASP A 31 15.72 8.18 -11.36
CA ASP A 31 14.40 8.70 -11.68
C ASP A 31 13.38 7.54 -11.69
N LEU A 32 12.61 7.42 -10.64
CA LEU A 32 11.58 6.40 -10.50
C LEU A 32 10.22 6.85 -11.08
N THR A 33 9.97 8.15 -11.20
CA THR A 33 8.68 8.63 -11.70
C THR A 33 8.50 8.39 -13.18
N ASN A 34 9.55 8.55 -13.96
CA ASN A 34 9.48 8.35 -15.42
C ASN A 34 9.19 6.89 -15.81
N SER A 35 9.56 5.95 -14.98
CA SER A 35 9.28 4.54 -15.26
C SER A 35 7.90 4.08 -14.77
N ASN A 36 7.37 4.68 -13.71
CA ASN A 36 6.19 4.17 -13.02
C ASN A 36 4.97 5.10 -13.12
N ALA A 37 5.15 6.41 -12.93
CA ALA A 37 4.03 7.35 -12.95
C ALA A 37 3.44 7.55 -14.35
N LYS A 38 4.23 7.31 -15.39
CA LYS A 38 3.83 7.39 -16.80
C LYS A 38 3.39 6.06 -17.40
N SER A 39 3.26 5.03 -16.60
CA SER A 39 2.73 3.75 -17.07
C SER A 39 1.28 3.93 -17.51
N THR A 40 1.02 3.70 -18.78
CA THR A 40 -0.30 3.83 -19.39
C THR A 40 -1.15 2.58 -19.22
N ASP A 41 -0.53 1.48 -18.87
CA ASP A 41 -1.20 0.24 -18.51
C ASP A 41 -0.55 -0.36 -17.27
N GLY A 42 -1.27 -1.13 -16.49
CA GLY A 42 -0.71 -1.79 -15.32
C GLY A 42 0.35 -2.84 -15.66
N GLU A 43 0.39 -3.27 -16.92
CA GLU A 43 1.34 -4.28 -17.40
C GLU A 43 2.75 -3.70 -17.59
N SER A 44 2.87 -2.41 -17.94
CA SER A 44 4.16 -1.78 -18.20
C SER A 44 4.87 -1.28 -16.94
N ARG A 45 4.22 -1.33 -15.79
CA ARG A 45 4.74 -0.77 -14.54
C ARG A 45 6.12 -1.30 -14.16
N ASN A 46 6.33 -2.61 -14.34
CA ASN A 46 7.57 -3.30 -14.01
C ASN A 46 8.31 -3.78 -15.27
N PHE A 47 8.11 -3.08 -16.37
CA PHE A 47 8.65 -3.47 -17.65
C PHE A 47 10.04 -2.85 -17.90
N TYR A 48 11.04 -3.68 -18.19
CA TYR A 48 12.40 -3.24 -18.47
C TYR A 48 12.87 -3.77 -19.84
N ASN A 49 13.33 -2.85 -20.70
CA ASN A 49 13.70 -3.14 -22.09
C ASN A 49 15.02 -3.91 -22.29
N THR A 50 15.77 -4.21 -21.25
CA THR A 50 17.08 -4.86 -21.38
C THR A 50 17.32 -5.81 -20.23
N ALA A 51 16.74 -6.98 -20.32
CA ALA A 51 17.10 -8.05 -19.41
C ALA A 51 18.20 -8.92 -20.03
N THR A 52 19.35 -8.90 -19.44
CA THR A 52 20.08 -10.14 -19.31
C THR A 52 19.41 -10.88 -18.17
N SER A 53 18.48 -11.76 -18.48
CA SER A 53 17.87 -12.61 -17.46
C SER A 53 19.01 -13.37 -16.78
N ASN A 54 19.31 -13.01 -15.53
CA ASN A 54 19.97 -13.94 -14.65
C ASN A 54 18.92 -15.00 -14.32
N GLN A 55 18.63 -15.85 -15.31
CA GLN A 55 17.80 -17.01 -15.05
C GLN A 55 18.41 -17.72 -13.86
N ARG A 56 17.64 -17.83 -12.80
CA ARG A 56 17.92 -18.79 -11.77
C ARG A 56 18.15 -20.11 -12.49
N ASN A 57 19.35 -20.64 -12.47
CA ASN A 57 19.58 -22.04 -12.72
C ASN A 57 18.92 -22.81 -11.56
N ALA A 58 17.59 -22.79 -11.53
CA ALA A 58 16.84 -23.79 -10.82
C ALA A 58 17.26 -25.10 -11.45
N GLY A 59 18.11 -25.83 -10.76
CA GLY A 59 18.27 -27.23 -11.07
C GLY A 59 16.89 -27.87 -11.16
N PRO A 60 16.73 -29.08 -11.67
CA PRO A 60 15.44 -29.73 -11.93
C PRO A 60 14.65 -30.09 -10.64
N ASN A 61 14.75 -29.27 -9.61
CA ASN A 61 13.97 -29.41 -8.40
C ASN A 61 12.60 -28.81 -8.66
N ALA A 62 11.58 -29.64 -8.44
CA ALA A 62 10.19 -29.21 -8.47
C ALA A 62 10.03 -27.89 -7.68
N ILE A 63 9.36 -26.91 -8.31
CA ILE A 63 8.95 -25.66 -7.67
C ILE A 63 8.29 -26.02 -6.35
N GLN A 64 8.87 -25.61 -5.24
CA GLN A 64 8.26 -25.83 -3.92
C GLN A 64 7.24 -24.71 -3.70
N THR A 65 5.97 -25.08 -3.75
CA THR A 65 4.86 -24.15 -3.58
C THR A 65 4.40 -24.12 -2.13
N ALA A 66 4.20 -22.93 -1.59
CA ALA A 66 3.50 -22.77 -0.33
C ALA A 66 1.98 -22.76 -0.57
N GLY A 67 1.24 -23.61 0.16
CA GLY A 67 -0.22 -23.63 0.12
C GLY A 67 -0.85 -24.72 -0.75
N VAL A 68 -2.17 -24.68 -0.83
CA VAL A 68 -3.00 -25.63 -1.57
C VAL A 68 -3.46 -25.00 -2.87
N LYS A 69 -3.18 -25.65 -4.00
CA LYS A 69 -3.68 -25.19 -5.30
C LYS A 69 -5.21 -25.21 -5.31
N PHE A 70 -5.82 -24.10 -5.73
CA PHE A 70 -7.27 -23.99 -5.79
C PHE A 70 -7.81 -23.56 -7.17
N THR A 71 -7.03 -22.80 -7.95
CA THR A 71 -7.43 -22.36 -9.30
C THR A 71 -6.20 -22.04 -10.16
N SER A 72 -6.41 -21.51 -11.36
CA SER A 72 -5.36 -21.03 -12.26
C SER A 72 -5.84 -19.85 -13.12
N SER A 73 -4.91 -19.12 -13.73
CA SER A 73 -5.18 -18.08 -14.73
C SER A 73 -4.42 -18.38 -16.02
N TRP A 74 -4.97 -17.91 -17.14
CA TRP A 74 -4.32 -18.05 -18.46
C TRP A 74 -2.91 -17.46 -18.54
N ASN A 75 -2.66 -16.39 -17.80
CA ASN A 75 -1.39 -15.66 -17.77
C ASN A 75 -1.29 -14.79 -16.52
N ALA A 76 -0.12 -14.15 -16.32
CA ALA A 76 0.12 -13.27 -15.21
C ALA A 76 -0.48 -11.87 -15.35
N PHE A 77 -0.96 -11.46 -16.51
CA PHE A 77 -1.35 -10.06 -16.74
C PHE A 77 -2.44 -9.56 -15.80
N GLY A 78 -3.32 -10.41 -15.31
CA GLY A 78 -4.26 -10.06 -14.26
C GLY A 78 -3.64 -9.86 -12.87
N LEU A 79 -2.38 -10.26 -12.68
CA LEU A 79 -1.68 -10.29 -11.40
C LEU A 79 -0.64 -9.17 -11.25
N LEU A 80 -0.33 -8.43 -12.33
CA LEU A 80 0.78 -7.48 -12.35
C LEU A 80 0.50 -6.17 -11.60
N VAL A 81 -0.76 -5.89 -11.28
CA VAL A 81 -1.16 -4.66 -10.56
C VAL A 81 -1.20 -4.92 -9.07
N SER A 82 -0.21 -4.42 -8.34
CA SER A 82 -0.08 -4.62 -6.89
C SER A 82 -1.15 -3.94 -6.04
N SER A 83 -1.81 -2.91 -6.57
CA SER A 83 -2.91 -2.21 -5.90
C SER A 83 -4.28 -2.88 -6.08
N SER A 84 -4.39 -3.93 -6.90
CA SER A 84 -5.62 -4.72 -7.02
C SER A 84 -5.86 -5.51 -5.75
N HIS A 85 -7.12 -5.59 -5.33
CA HIS A 85 -7.58 -6.42 -4.22
C HIS A 85 -8.26 -7.66 -4.78
N CYS A 86 -7.45 -8.65 -5.17
CA CYS A 86 -7.97 -9.88 -5.76
C CYS A 86 -8.48 -10.86 -4.70
N LEU A 87 -7.87 -10.89 -3.50
CA LEU A 87 -8.24 -11.76 -2.40
C LEU A 87 -9.00 -10.98 -1.34
N THR A 88 -10.18 -11.47 -0.99
CA THR A 88 -11.02 -10.88 0.06
C THR A 88 -11.56 -11.96 0.99
N ALA A 89 -11.89 -11.60 2.23
CA ALA A 89 -12.45 -12.52 3.20
C ALA A 89 -13.60 -11.86 3.98
N ASP A 90 -14.47 -12.69 4.56
CA ASP A 90 -15.54 -12.28 5.47
C ASP A 90 -15.57 -13.20 6.70
N GLN A 91 -15.43 -12.60 7.87
CA GLN A 91 -15.39 -13.32 9.15
C GLN A 91 -16.71 -14.02 9.50
N ALA A 92 -17.85 -13.34 9.26
CA ALA A 92 -19.16 -13.85 9.65
C ALA A 92 -19.58 -15.06 8.79
N LEU A 93 -19.08 -15.13 7.58
CA LEU A 93 -19.31 -16.21 6.62
C LEU A 93 -18.24 -17.30 6.68
N ASN A 94 -17.12 -17.09 7.37
CA ASN A 94 -15.92 -17.92 7.29
C ASN A 94 -15.47 -18.14 5.84
N ALA A 95 -15.61 -17.11 5.02
CA ALA A 95 -15.43 -17.18 3.57
C ALA A 95 -14.21 -16.40 3.10
N VAL A 96 -13.62 -16.88 2.02
CA VAL A 96 -12.61 -16.20 1.23
C VAL A 96 -13.00 -16.26 -0.26
N MET A 97 -12.64 -15.24 -1.02
CA MET A 97 -12.88 -15.16 -2.45
C MET A 97 -11.64 -14.61 -3.15
N PHE A 98 -11.26 -15.22 -4.26
CA PHE A 98 -10.23 -14.74 -5.16
C PHE A 98 -10.83 -14.41 -6.51
N THR A 99 -10.61 -13.18 -6.95
CA THR A 99 -11.10 -12.65 -8.24
C THR A 99 -9.94 -12.64 -9.21
N HIS A 100 -10.08 -13.29 -10.35
CA HIS A 100 -8.98 -13.43 -11.30
C HIS A 100 -9.46 -13.53 -12.76
N ARG A 101 -8.53 -13.56 -13.70
CA ARG A 101 -8.82 -13.87 -15.10
C ARG A 101 -9.05 -15.37 -15.24
N ILE A 102 -9.87 -15.74 -16.17
CA ILE A 102 -10.30 -17.13 -16.38
C ILE A 102 -9.14 -18.13 -16.43
N SER A 103 -9.42 -19.33 -15.93
CA SER A 103 -8.53 -20.47 -15.99
C SER A 103 -8.57 -21.17 -17.37
N GLN A 104 -7.41 -21.65 -17.83
CA GLN A 104 -7.34 -22.62 -18.95
C GLN A 104 -7.99 -23.97 -18.63
N ASP A 105 -8.00 -24.31 -17.36
CA ASP A 105 -8.52 -25.61 -16.90
C ASP A 105 -10.05 -25.64 -16.82
N TRP A 106 -10.69 -24.52 -17.08
CA TRP A 106 -12.15 -24.46 -17.11
C TRP A 106 -12.71 -25.21 -18.30
N PRO A 107 -13.60 -26.18 -18.10
CA PRO A 107 -13.97 -27.13 -19.15
C PRO A 107 -14.93 -26.56 -20.22
N ALA A 108 -15.44 -25.34 -20.08
CA ALA A 108 -16.64 -24.95 -20.79
C ALA A 108 -16.45 -24.40 -22.19
N ASP A 109 -15.29 -23.85 -22.56
CA ASP A 109 -15.18 -23.27 -23.91
C ASP A 109 -13.72 -23.12 -24.40
N ALA A 110 -13.35 -23.91 -25.39
CA ALA A 110 -12.06 -23.82 -26.06
C ALA A 110 -11.84 -22.46 -26.78
N ASN A 111 -12.87 -21.64 -26.91
CA ASN A 111 -12.83 -20.31 -27.54
C ASN A 111 -12.77 -19.17 -26.53
N VAL A 112 -12.72 -19.45 -25.25
CA VAL A 112 -12.70 -18.43 -24.20
C VAL A 112 -11.34 -17.75 -24.15
N ALA A 113 -11.31 -16.48 -24.50
CA ALA A 113 -10.10 -15.68 -24.42
C ALA A 113 -9.75 -15.36 -22.99
N SER A 114 -8.45 -15.23 -22.70
CA SER A 114 -7.90 -14.83 -21.39
C SER A 114 -8.46 -13.51 -20.83
N GLY A 115 -9.34 -12.84 -21.54
CA GLY A 115 -10.00 -11.59 -21.14
C GLY A 115 -11.34 -11.75 -20.43
N TYR A 116 -11.71 -12.97 -20.03
CA TYR A 116 -12.85 -13.19 -19.16
C TYR A 116 -12.42 -13.26 -17.70
N GLY A 117 -13.36 -12.99 -16.78
CA GLY A 117 -13.14 -13.01 -15.34
C GLY A 117 -13.83 -14.18 -14.65
N GLU A 118 -13.31 -14.56 -13.54
CA GLU A 118 -13.73 -15.70 -12.73
C GLU A 118 -13.66 -15.33 -11.24
N TYR A 119 -14.61 -15.86 -10.47
CA TYR A 119 -14.53 -15.95 -9.02
C TYR A 119 -14.16 -17.37 -8.61
N SER A 120 -13.20 -17.49 -7.71
CA SER A 120 -12.97 -18.71 -6.94
C SER A 120 -13.21 -18.39 -5.48
N TRP A 121 -14.08 -19.14 -4.79
CA TRP A 121 -14.42 -18.87 -3.39
C TRP A 121 -14.45 -20.13 -2.55
N SER A 122 -14.26 -19.94 -1.26
CA SER A 122 -14.37 -20.97 -0.24
C SER A 122 -15.27 -20.46 0.89
N THR A 123 -16.13 -21.32 1.43
CA THR A 123 -16.99 -21.04 2.59
C THR A 123 -16.51 -21.77 3.85
N ASN A 124 -15.31 -22.31 3.81
CA ASN A 124 -14.64 -22.99 4.91
C ASN A 124 -13.15 -22.63 4.99
N TYR A 125 -12.88 -21.34 4.70
CA TYR A 125 -11.56 -20.73 4.76
C TYR A 125 -10.47 -21.51 4.02
N GLY A 126 -10.71 -21.77 2.74
CA GLY A 126 -9.69 -22.34 1.85
C GLY A 126 -9.60 -23.87 1.84
N THR A 127 -10.39 -24.58 2.66
CA THR A 127 -10.36 -26.06 2.70
C THR A 127 -10.94 -26.67 1.42
N THR A 128 -12.03 -26.11 0.90
CA THR A 128 -12.61 -26.48 -0.40
C THR A 128 -12.99 -25.23 -1.16
N TRP A 129 -12.94 -25.30 -2.49
CA TRP A 129 -13.17 -24.16 -3.37
C TRP A 129 -14.20 -24.50 -4.44
N ASP A 130 -15.02 -23.49 -4.75
CA ASP A 130 -15.92 -23.45 -5.89
C ASP A 130 -15.49 -22.29 -6.80
N SER A 131 -15.90 -22.34 -8.07
CA SER A 131 -15.59 -21.31 -9.05
C SER A 131 -16.78 -21.03 -9.98
N SER A 132 -16.89 -19.79 -10.45
CA SER A 132 -17.83 -19.41 -11.48
C SER A 132 -17.34 -18.23 -12.31
N TYR A 133 -17.81 -18.14 -13.55
CA TYR A 133 -17.54 -16.98 -14.41
C TYR A 133 -18.26 -15.73 -13.92
N PHE A 134 -17.74 -14.57 -14.29
CA PHE A 134 -18.51 -13.34 -14.25
C PHE A 134 -19.76 -13.47 -15.13
N ALA A 135 -20.88 -13.02 -14.62
CA ALA A 135 -22.14 -13.07 -15.34
C ALA A 135 -22.08 -12.31 -16.67
N ASP A 136 -22.80 -12.80 -17.65
CA ASP A 136 -23.05 -12.16 -18.94
C ASP A 136 -21.82 -11.80 -19.80
N GLN A 137 -20.62 -12.17 -19.38
CA GLN A 137 -19.41 -11.76 -20.09
C GLN A 137 -19.34 -12.28 -21.55
N THR A 138 -19.97 -13.39 -21.86
CA THR A 138 -20.03 -13.95 -23.22
C THR A 138 -20.89 -13.10 -24.16
N SER A 139 -21.86 -12.35 -23.63
CA SER A 139 -22.74 -11.47 -24.41
C SER A 139 -22.09 -10.13 -24.77
N LEU A 140 -20.93 -9.80 -24.20
CA LEU A 140 -20.27 -8.51 -24.37
C LEU A 140 -19.40 -8.39 -25.64
N GLY A 141 -19.50 -9.36 -26.56
CA GLY A 141 -18.82 -9.32 -27.85
C GLY A 141 -17.29 -9.36 -27.72
N ASN A 142 -16.60 -8.32 -28.18
CA ASN A 142 -15.14 -8.22 -28.14
C ASN A 142 -14.59 -7.52 -26.88
N LYS A 143 -15.44 -7.17 -25.91
CA LYS A 143 -14.98 -6.59 -24.64
C LYS A 143 -14.25 -7.64 -23.81
N ARG A 144 -13.10 -7.27 -23.29
CA ARG A 144 -12.23 -8.17 -22.53
C ARG A 144 -11.85 -7.52 -21.20
N PHE A 145 -12.13 -8.20 -20.10
CA PHE A 145 -11.83 -7.73 -18.76
C PHE A 145 -10.33 -7.81 -18.46
N ARG A 146 -9.86 -6.84 -17.69
CA ARG A 146 -8.46 -6.71 -17.30
C ARG A 146 -8.38 -6.39 -15.81
N TYR A 147 -7.32 -6.80 -15.14
CA TYR A 147 -6.97 -6.43 -13.77
C TYR A 147 -8.15 -6.44 -12.80
N PRO A 148 -8.89 -7.55 -12.65
CA PRO A 148 -10.04 -7.58 -11.78
C PRO A 148 -9.63 -7.39 -10.33
N SER A 149 -10.40 -6.58 -9.60
CA SER A 149 -10.40 -6.53 -8.13
C SER A 149 -11.74 -7.03 -7.63
N GLY A 150 -11.76 -7.62 -6.44
CA GLY A 150 -12.96 -8.23 -5.89
C GLY A 150 -13.28 -7.78 -4.47
N ALA A 151 -14.54 -7.96 -4.10
CA ALA A 151 -15.01 -7.81 -2.73
C ALA A 151 -16.15 -8.79 -2.45
N ILE A 152 -16.28 -9.20 -1.20
CA ILE A 152 -17.48 -9.83 -0.68
C ILE A 152 -18.36 -8.73 -0.09
N ILE A 153 -19.58 -8.57 -0.60
CA ILE A 153 -20.59 -7.74 0.08
C ILE A 153 -21.44 -8.68 0.92
N ASN A 154 -21.34 -8.54 2.23
CA ASN A 154 -22.12 -9.28 3.21
C ASN A 154 -23.03 -8.30 3.97
N PRO A 155 -24.37 -8.39 3.81
CA PRO A 155 -25.30 -7.53 4.55
C PRO A 155 -25.11 -7.63 6.06
N ALA A 156 -25.24 -6.52 6.76
CA ALA A 156 -25.02 -6.44 8.20
C ALA A 156 -25.81 -7.52 8.96
N GLY A 157 -25.11 -8.26 9.85
CA GLY A 157 -25.69 -9.34 10.64
C GLY A 157 -25.96 -10.65 9.89
N ASN A 158 -25.64 -10.72 8.59
CA ASN A 158 -25.84 -11.95 7.83
C ASN A 158 -24.70 -12.96 8.10
N THR A 159 -25.08 -14.21 8.35
CA THR A 159 -24.17 -15.35 8.53
C THR A 159 -24.41 -16.48 7.52
N ASN A 160 -25.32 -16.24 6.55
CA ASN A 160 -25.65 -17.21 5.52
C ASN A 160 -25.00 -16.80 4.20
N VAL A 161 -24.08 -17.59 3.69
CA VAL A 161 -23.36 -17.33 2.43
C VAL A 161 -24.30 -17.14 1.23
N ALA A 162 -25.51 -17.75 1.25
CA ALA A 162 -26.50 -17.59 0.18
C ALA A 162 -27.07 -16.16 0.05
N ASN A 163 -26.87 -15.33 1.07
CA ASN A 163 -27.32 -13.92 1.07
C ASN A 163 -26.18 -12.92 0.84
N ALA A 164 -24.96 -13.42 0.62
CA ALA A 164 -23.80 -12.58 0.32
C ALA A 164 -23.51 -12.55 -1.19
N LEU A 165 -22.76 -11.54 -1.60
CA LEU A 165 -22.41 -11.30 -2.99
C LEU A 165 -20.90 -11.39 -3.20
N ASN A 166 -20.51 -12.05 -4.27
CA ASN A 166 -19.23 -11.82 -4.92
C ASN A 166 -19.35 -10.63 -5.85
N VAL A 167 -18.47 -9.65 -5.72
CA VAL A 167 -18.41 -8.45 -6.54
C VAL A 167 -17.05 -8.34 -7.17
N ALA A 168 -16.99 -7.98 -8.44
CA ALA A 168 -15.76 -7.69 -9.15
C ALA A 168 -15.88 -6.41 -9.96
N THR A 169 -14.78 -5.73 -10.13
CA THR A 169 -14.65 -4.58 -11.00
C THR A 169 -13.26 -4.53 -11.61
N GLY A 170 -13.11 -3.82 -12.68
CA GLY A 170 -11.86 -3.63 -13.39
C GLY A 170 -12.04 -2.86 -14.67
N PRO A 171 -10.95 -2.50 -15.34
CA PRO A 171 -11.01 -1.98 -16.69
C PRO A 171 -11.36 -3.08 -17.68
N TYR A 172 -11.82 -2.67 -18.85
CA TYR A 172 -11.94 -3.56 -19.99
C TYR A 172 -11.33 -2.93 -21.24
N THR A 173 -10.94 -3.79 -22.15
CA THR A 173 -10.48 -3.40 -23.49
C THR A 173 -11.47 -3.84 -24.54
N SER A 174 -11.59 -3.05 -25.64
CA SER A 174 -12.25 -3.44 -26.86
C SER A 174 -11.20 -3.47 -27.97
N GLY A 175 -10.83 -4.66 -28.40
CA GLY A 175 -9.62 -4.85 -29.20
C GLY A 175 -8.36 -4.51 -28.39
N THR A 176 -7.58 -3.51 -28.84
CA THR A 176 -6.35 -3.05 -28.20
C THR A 176 -6.54 -1.79 -27.34
N ASN A 177 -7.72 -1.17 -27.39
CA ASN A 177 -7.98 0.11 -26.71
C ASN A 177 -8.58 -0.12 -25.34
N TRP A 178 -8.17 0.68 -24.37
CA TRP A 178 -8.89 0.83 -23.12
C TRP A 178 -10.23 1.52 -23.42
N ASP A 179 -11.33 0.93 -22.96
CA ASP A 179 -12.67 1.34 -23.42
C ASP A 179 -13.63 1.64 -22.26
N GLY A 180 -13.26 1.35 -21.04
CA GLY A 180 -14.06 1.69 -19.86
C GLY A 180 -13.86 0.76 -18.67
N TYR A 181 -14.87 0.76 -17.79
CA TYR A 181 -14.99 -0.07 -16.60
C TYR A 181 -16.08 -1.13 -16.75
N PHE A 182 -15.92 -2.21 -16.01
CA PHE A 182 -17.02 -3.12 -15.71
C PHE A 182 -17.29 -3.17 -14.19
N GLY A 183 -18.53 -3.46 -13.84
CA GLY A 183 -18.95 -3.89 -12.53
C GLY A 183 -19.73 -5.19 -12.66
N ASN A 184 -19.32 -6.23 -11.97
CA ASN A 184 -19.98 -7.52 -11.97
C ASN A 184 -20.37 -7.91 -10.56
N TYR A 185 -21.50 -8.58 -10.39
CA TYR A 185 -21.85 -9.23 -9.13
C TYR A 185 -22.62 -10.53 -9.36
N GLN A 186 -22.56 -11.40 -8.37
CA GLN A 186 -23.40 -12.58 -8.29
C GLN A 186 -23.57 -13.01 -6.84
N MET A 187 -24.68 -13.70 -6.53
CA MET A 187 -24.82 -14.33 -5.22
C MET A 187 -23.71 -15.35 -5.04
N MET A 188 -23.09 -15.36 -3.86
CA MET A 188 -21.92 -16.18 -3.55
C MET A 188 -22.18 -17.69 -3.72
N VAL A 189 -23.40 -18.12 -3.46
CA VAL A 189 -23.83 -19.51 -3.68
C VAL A 189 -24.90 -19.50 -4.75
N ASN A 190 -24.73 -20.26 -5.82
CA ASN A 190 -25.62 -20.48 -6.95
C ASN A 190 -25.56 -19.48 -8.12
N GLY A 191 -24.79 -18.39 -8.05
CA GLY A 191 -24.70 -17.38 -9.12
C GLY A 191 -26.03 -16.71 -9.48
N ALA A 192 -27.09 -16.88 -8.66
CA ALA A 192 -28.39 -16.26 -8.89
C ALA A 192 -28.32 -14.74 -8.73
N GLY A 193 -29.22 -14.01 -9.41
CA GLY A 193 -29.25 -12.54 -9.34
C GLY A 193 -28.00 -11.85 -9.88
N SER A 194 -27.27 -12.52 -10.75
CA SER A 194 -26.00 -12.04 -11.31
C SER A 194 -26.19 -11.02 -12.43
N SER A 195 -25.30 -10.06 -12.55
CA SER A 195 -25.30 -9.06 -13.63
C SER A 195 -23.92 -8.47 -13.87
N THR A 196 -23.67 -8.08 -15.12
CA THR A 196 -22.51 -7.26 -15.51
C THR A 196 -22.99 -5.91 -16.03
N SER A 197 -22.45 -4.84 -15.45
CA SER A 197 -22.61 -3.47 -15.94
C SER A 197 -21.33 -3.03 -16.66
N ILE A 198 -21.51 -2.35 -17.80
CA ILE A 198 -20.42 -1.79 -18.59
C ILE A 198 -20.55 -0.27 -18.59
N PHE A 199 -19.42 0.41 -18.39
CA PHE A 199 -19.32 1.87 -18.32
C PHE A 199 -18.29 2.33 -19.35
N ASP A 200 -18.76 2.62 -20.56
CA ASP A 200 -17.92 2.98 -21.70
C ASP A 200 -17.33 4.39 -21.54
N ASN A 201 -16.09 4.57 -21.95
CA ASN A 201 -15.42 5.86 -21.97
C ASN A 201 -16.17 6.87 -22.86
N GLY A 202 -16.32 8.10 -22.37
CA GLY A 202 -16.81 9.23 -23.17
C GLY A 202 -18.30 9.22 -23.51
N VAL A 203 -19.10 8.25 -23.05
CA VAL A 203 -20.53 8.20 -23.26
C VAL A 203 -21.27 8.78 -22.05
N GLY A 204 -21.42 10.12 -22.04
CA GLY A 204 -22.18 10.83 -21.00
C GLY A 204 -21.53 10.84 -19.61
N THR A 205 -20.28 10.45 -19.52
CA THR A 205 -19.50 10.38 -18.28
C THR A 205 -18.12 10.96 -18.47
N PRO A 206 -17.46 11.44 -17.40
CA PRO A 206 -16.05 11.77 -17.44
C PRO A 206 -15.22 10.59 -17.95
N ALA A 207 -14.09 10.90 -18.53
CA ALA A 207 -13.19 9.91 -19.10
C ALA A 207 -12.82 8.82 -18.09
N LEU A 208 -13.29 7.61 -18.35
CA LEU A 208 -13.08 6.43 -17.52
C LEU A 208 -11.99 5.55 -18.13
N ALA A 209 -10.74 5.85 -17.89
CA ALA A 209 -9.68 4.91 -18.24
C ALA A 209 -8.76 4.70 -17.05
N PHE A 210 -8.35 3.46 -16.87
CA PHE A 210 -7.50 3.12 -15.78
C PHE A 210 -6.96 1.73 -15.91
N PRO A 211 -5.75 1.53 -15.58
CA PRO A 211 -5.24 0.20 -15.34
C PRO A 211 -5.24 -0.24 -13.88
N ARG A 212 -5.53 0.64 -12.91
CA ARG A 212 -5.32 0.34 -11.49
C ARG A 212 -6.50 0.74 -10.65
N ILE A 213 -7.02 -0.21 -9.88
CA ILE A 213 -8.19 -0.03 -9.04
C ILE A 213 -8.00 -0.77 -7.71
N SER A 214 -8.64 -0.25 -6.67
CA SER A 214 -8.87 -0.99 -5.45
C SER A 214 -10.36 -1.01 -5.14
N ILE A 215 -10.83 -2.05 -4.48
CA ILE A 215 -12.24 -2.21 -4.10
C ILE A 215 -12.30 -2.59 -2.62
N THR A 216 -13.21 -1.96 -1.91
CA THR A 216 -13.44 -2.23 -0.49
C THR A 216 -14.94 -2.36 -0.26
N SER A 217 -15.36 -3.33 0.56
CA SER A 217 -16.74 -3.51 0.99
C SER A 217 -16.92 -3.06 2.43
N TYR A 218 -18.14 -2.67 2.78
CA TYR A 218 -18.50 -2.16 4.11
C TYR A 218 -19.81 -2.76 4.59
N ASP A 219 -20.08 -2.65 5.89
CA ASP A 219 -21.29 -3.13 6.54
C ASP A 219 -22.58 -2.52 5.99
N ASP A 220 -22.51 -1.38 5.29
CA ASP A 220 -23.63 -0.75 4.63
C ASP A 220 -24.03 -1.42 3.29
N SER A 221 -23.46 -2.59 2.99
CA SER A 221 -23.68 -3.32 1.74
C SER A 221 -23.22 -2.54 0.50
N SER A 222 -22.12 -1.85 0.58
CA SER A 222 -21.51 -1.12 -0.54
C SER A 222 -20.07 -1.57 -0.81
N ALA A 223 -19.62 -1.30 -2.02
CA ALA A 223 -18.26 -1.45 -2.46
C ALA A 223 -17.79 -0.17 -3.14
N TRP A 224 -16.56 0.25 -2.86
CA TRP A 224 -15.97 1.45 -3.44
C TRP A 224 -14.77 1.10 -4.31
N VAL A 225 -14.64 1.83 -5.39
CA VAL A 225 -13.56 1.68 -6.38
C VAL A 225 -12.92 3.03 -6.60
N SER A 226 -11.59 3.07 -6.55
CA SER A 226 -10.80 4.22 -6.96
C SER A 226 -10.05 3.87 -8.24
N GLY A 227 -10.44 4.50 -9.34
CA GLY A 227 -9.81 4.31 -10.64
C GLY A 227 -9.18 5.60 -11.16
N GLY A 228 -8.34 5.50 -12.19
CA GLY A 228 -7.71 6.67 -12.78
C GLY A 228 -8.67 7.50 -13.62
N PHE A 229 -8.51 8.82 -13.58
CA PHE A 229 -9.16 9.80 -14.45
C PHE A 229 -8.10 10.42 -15.36
N TYR A 230 -8.29 10.35 -16.68
CA TYR A 230 -7.29 10.74 -17.68
C TYR A 230 -7.85 11.71 -18.71
N THR A 231 -7.01 12.58 -19.27
CA THR A 231 -7.38 13.44 -20.42
C THR A 231 -7.57 12.63 -21.69
N ASP A 232 -6.75 11.61 -21.90
CA ASP A 232 -6.93 10.62 -22.96
C ASP A 232 -7.17 9.24 -22.33
N PRO A 233 -8.42 8.84 -22.18
CA PRO A 233 -8.75 7.57 -21.56
C PRO A 233 -8.37 6.36 -22.41
N ILE A 234 -8.33 6.49 -23.73
CA ILE A 234 -8.00 5.38 -24.65
C ILE A 234 -6.52 5.02 -24.53
N ALA A 235 -5.67 6.03 -24.52
CA ALA A 235 -4.22 5.85 -24.35
C ALA A 235 -3.80 5.76 -22.87
N ALA A 236 -4.72 6.01 -21.94
CA ALA A 236 -4.46 6.16 -20.51
C ALA A 236 -3.33 7.16 -20.21
N THR A 237 -3.36 8.32 -20.88
CA THR A 237 -2.37 9.39 -20.69
C THR A 237 -2.99 10.66 -20.13
N GLY A 238 -2.17 11.50 -19.50
CA GLY A 238 -2.62 12.74 -18.86
C GLY A 238 -3.47 12.46 -17.62
N TYR A 239 -2.90 11.74 -16.64
CA TYR A 239 -3.55 11.45 -15.38
C TYR A 239 -3.91 12.73 -14.61
N LEU A 240 -5.17 12.87 -14.22
CA LEU A 240 -5.70 14.04 -13.53
C LEU A 240 -6.12 13.75 -12.08
N GLY A 241 -6.38 12.50 -11.74
CA GLY A 241 -6.90 12.14 -10.43
C GLY A 241 -7.70 10.84 -10.45
N SER A 242 -8.70 10.74 -9.59
CA SER A 242 -9.50 9.54 -9.42
C SER A 242 -10.92 9.70 -9.91
N ASN A 243 -11.39 8.65 -10.53
CA ASN A 243 -12.81 8.37 -10.70
C ASN A 243 -13.23 7.43 -9.57
N LEU A 244 -14.18 7.87 -8.76
CA LEU A 244 -14.76 7.08 -7.68
C LEU A 244 -16.03 6.40 -8.16
N MET A 245 -16.13 5.10 -7.91
CA MET A 245 -17.28 4.29 -8.26
C MET A 245 -17.79 3.62 -7.00
N LYS A 246 -19.09 3.77 -6.72
CA LYS A 246 -19.75 3.15 -5.56
C LYS A 246 -20.82 2.19 -6.04
N GLY A 247 -20.68 0.92 -5.71
CA GLY A 247 -21.73 -0.08 -5.86
C GLY A 247 -22.52 -0.20 -4.56
N LYS A 248 -23.84 -0.07 -4.60
CA LYS A 248 -24.75 -0.24 -3.46
C LYS A 248 -25.74 -1.36 -3.71
N TRP A 249 -25.75 -2.35 -2.82
CA TRP A 249 -26.71 -3.44 -2.81
C TRP A 249 -27.98 -3.01 -2.06
N ASP A 250 -29.16 -3.17 -2.69
CA ASP A 250 -30.45 -2.82 -2.10
C ASP A 250 -31.26 -4.04 -1.62
N GLY A 251 -30.69 -5.24 -1.73
CA GLY A 251 -31.35 -6.51 -1.44
C GLY A 251 -31.81 -7.25 -2.69
N THR A 252 -31.80 -6.60 -3.86
CA THR A 252 -32.24 -7.17 -5.14
C THR A 252 -31.26 -6.93 -6.28
N ALA A 253 -30.62 -5.77 -6.31
CA ALA A 253 -29.67 -5.37 -7.33
C ALA A 253 -28.51 -4.56 -6.76
N LEU A 254 -27.35 -4.67 -7.41
CA LEU A 254 -26.21 -3.79 -7.16
C LEU A 254 -26.25 -2.63 -8.17
N THR A 255 -26.46 -1.43 -7.66
CA THR A 255 -26.48 -0.21 -8.48
C THR A 255 -25.17 0.57 -8.32
N TRP A 256 -24.68 1.14 -9.43
CA TRP A 256 -23.43 1.86 -9.46
C TRP A 256 -23.64 3.36 -9.62
N SER A 257 -22.88 4.14 -8.88
CA SER A 257 -22.81 5.60 -8.99
C SER A 257 -21.38 6.05 -9.10
N PHE A 258 -21.16 7.25 -9.66
CA PHE A 258 -19.83 7.78 -9.96
C PHE A 258 -19.66 9.17 -9.38
N ASP A 259 -18.41 9.46 -8.97
CA ASP A 259 -17.92 10.77 -8.58
C ASP A 259 -16.45 10.88 -9.03
N SER A 260 -15.85 12.06 -8.92
CA SER A 260 -14.43 12.25 -9.25
C SER A 260 -13.76 13.21 -8.29
N ILE A 261 -12.50 12.94 -7.98
CA ILE A 261 -11.64 13.84 -7.23
C ILE A 261 -10.40 14.10 -8.07
N LEU A 262 -10.19 15.39 -8.39
CA LEU A 262 -9.09 15.85 -9.23
C LEU A 262 -8.18 16.75 -8.37
N PRO A 263 -7.10 16.21 -7.80
CA PRO A 263 -6.17 16.99 -7.00
C PRO A 263 -5.45 18.05 -7.83
N ASN A 264 -5.08 19.15 -7.19
CA ASN A 264 -4.17 20.13 -7.78
C ASN A 264 -2.73 19.60 -7.64
N PHE A 265 -2.28 18.77 -8.57
CA PHE A 265 -0.89 18.31 -8.59
C PHE A 265 0.05 19.43 -9.07
N HIS A 266 1.26 19.42 -8.54
CA HIS A 266 2.36 20.16 -9.14
C HIS A 266 2.61 19.66 -10.57
N GLN A 267 2.97 20.55 -11.47
CA GLN A 267 3.28 20.23 -12.86
C GLN A 267 4.73 20.53 -13.18
N ASP A 268 5.39 19.63 -13.89
CA ASP A 268 6.71 19.87 -14.47
C ASP A 268 6.64 20.90 -15.64
N ALA A 269 7.78 21.30 -16.18
CA ALA A 269 7.85 22.26 -17.30
C ALA A 269 7.14 21.77 -18.57
N THR A 270 6.84 20.49 -18.69
CA THR A 270 6.06 19.95 -19.82
C THR A 270 4.55 19.98 -19.58
N GLY A 271 4.12 20.37 -18.37
CA GLY A 271 2.73 20.37 -17.94
C GLY A 271 2.23 18.97 -17.49
N ALA A 272 3.14 18.01 -17.30
CA ALA A 272 2.78 16.71 -16.74
C ALA A 272 2.70 16.80 -15.21
N ASN A 273 1.70 16.12 -14.63
CA ASN A 273 1.52 16.07 -13.19
C ASN A 273 2.62 15.23 -12.51
N ASP A 274 3.22 15.79 -11.47
CA ASP A 274 4.13 15.06 -10.57
C ASP A 274 3.33 14.16 -9.64
N SER A 275 2.87 13.04 -10.15
CA SER A 275 2.03 12.11 -9.40
C SER A 275 2.25 10.67 -9.82
N TRP A 276 1.98 9.76 -8.89
CA TRP A 276 1.68 8.37 -9.21
C TRP A 276 0.28 8.27 -9.82
N THR A 277 0.03 7.23 -10.59
CA THR A 277 -1.26 7.01 -11.26
C THR A 277 -2.19 6.06 -10.50
N GLN A 278 -1.80 5.64 -9.31
CA GLN A 278 -2.63 4.87 -8.40
C GLN A 278 -3.22 5.77 -7.33
N SER A 279 -4.46 5.50 -6.97
CA SER A 279 -5.15 6.14 -5.86
C SER A 279 -5.93 5.09 -5.06
N PHE A 280 -6.21 5.40 -3.80
CA PHE A 280 -6.82 4.46 -2.86
C PHE A 280 -8.01 5.09 -2.18
N VAL A 281 -9.08 4.33 -2.00
CA VAL A 281 -10.25 4.73 -1.23
C VAL A 281 -10.47 3.76 -0.08
N GLY A 282 -10.75 4.26 1.10
CA GLY A 282 -11.06 3.46 2.27
C GLY A 282 -12.02 4.17 3.21
N PHE A 283 -12.79 3.38 3.97
CA PHE A 283 -13.75 3.92 4.94
C PHE A 283 -13.65 3.20 6.27
N SER A 284 -14.07 3.85 7.34
CA SER A 284 -14.25 3.27 8.67
C SER A 284 -15.26 2.12 8.67
N PRO A 285 -15.27 1.23 9.67
CA PRO A 285 -16.20 0.09 9.71
C PRO A 285 -17.67 0.47 9.52
N ASN A 286 -18.09 1.61 10.05
CA ASN A 286 -19.46 2.12 9.92
C ASN A 286 -19.73 2.87 8.59
N GLY A 287 -18.74 2.94 7.69
CA GLY A 287 -18.86 3.59 6.38
C GLY A 287 -19.01 5.12 6.41
N GLN A 288 -18.85 5.78 7.57
CA GLN A 288 -19.09 7.23 7.68
C GLN A 288 -17.84 8.06 7.42
N ILE A 289 -16.70 7.66 7.96
CA ILE A 289 -15.42 8.35 7.74
C ILE A 289 -14.69 7.68 6.61
N GLY A 290 -14.42 8.43 5.55
CA GLY A 290 -13.72 7.93 4.38
C GLY A 290 -12.50 8.76 4.03
N TYR A 291 -11.54 8.12 3.36
CA TYR A 291 -10.38 8.79 2.81
C TYR A 291 -10.15 8.36 1.36
N GLN A 292 -9.78 9.35 0.54
CA GLN A 292 -9.23 9.14 -0.80
C GLN A 292 -7.80 9.63 -0.79
N VAL A 293 -6.86 8.77 -1.15
CA VAL A 293 -5.42 9.04 -1.07
C VAL A 293 -4.81 8.98 -2.46
N PHE A 294 -4.04 10.01 -2.78
CA PHE A 294 -3.18 10.10 -3.95
C PHE A 294 -1.75 10.26 -3.47
N PHE A 295 -0.79 9.88 -4.31
CA PHE A 295 0.62 10.15 -4.05
C PHE A 295 1.18 11.03 -5.16
N GLY A 296 1.80 12.12 -4.77
CA GLY A 296 2.34 13.10 -5.69
C GLY A 296 2.83 14.33 -4.97
N VAL A 297 3.14 15.35 -5.72
CA VAL A 297 3.49 16.67 -5.20
C VAL A 297 2.25 17.55 -5.26
N ASP A 298 1.82 18.07 -4.11
CA ASP A 298 0.71 19.00 -4.03
C ASP A 298 1.11 20.34 -4.65
N GLY A 299 0.30 20.87 -5.60
CA GLY A 299 0.57 22.14 -6.28
C GLY A 299 0.52 23.37 -5.38
N SER A 300 0.02 23.24 -4.14
CA SER A 300 0.06 24.29 -3.12
C SER A 300 1.29 24.21 -2.20
N ALA A 301 2.14 23.18 -2.36
CA ALA A 301 3.37 23.04 -1.58
C ALA A 301 4.37 24.17 -1.86
N THR A 302 4.87 24.80 -0.81
CA THR A 302 5.71 26.01 -0.93
C THR A 302 7.13 25.86 -0.41
N THR A 303 7.38 24.85 0.43
CA THR A 303 8.73 24.61 0.98
C THR A 303 9.40 23.44 0.26
N SER A 304 10.73 23.38 0.31
CA SER A 304 11.48 22.26 -0.29
C SER A 304 11.02 20.91 0.26
N GLN A 305 10.81 20.81 1.57
CA GLN A 305 10.40 19.58 2.23
C GLN A 305 9.01 19.10 1.78
N THR A 306 8.07 20.03 1.56
CA THR A 306 6.70 19.70 1.13
C THR A 306 6.58 19.49 -0.37
N ARG A 307 7.52 20.00 -1.17
CA ARG A 307 7.64 19.69 -2.61
C ARG A 307 8.31 18.32 -2.81
N ALA A 308 7.68 17.30 -2.31
CA ALA A 308 8.09 15.91 -2.39
C ALA A 308 6.87 15.02 -2.68
N PHE A 309 7.10 13.87 -3.27
CA PHE A 309 6.03 12.89 -3.45
C PHE A 309 5.53 12.42 -2.09
N SER A 310 4.33 12.81 -1.73
CA SER A 310 3.71 12.53 -0.43
C SER A 310 2.21 12.29 -0.60
N PRO A 311 1.51 11.79 0.43
CA PRO A 311 0.06 11.61 0.38
C PRO A 311 -0.67 12.95 0.22
N ILE A 312 -1.49 13.07 -0.83
CA ILE A 312 -2.49 14.11 -1.02
C ILE A 312 -3.83 13.46 -0.67
N THR A 313 -4.42 13.89 0.45
CA THR A 313 -5.48 13.13 1.11
C THR A 313 -6.76 13.94 1.23
N TYR A 314 -7.85 13.38 0.77
CA TYR A 314 -9.20 13.91 0.97
C TYR A 314 -9.92 13.09 2.02
N LYS A 315 -10.63 13.77 2.93
CA LYS A 315 -11.42 13.16 3.99
C LYS A 315 -12.91 13.43 3.78
N SER A 316 -13.73 12.40 3.95
CA SER A 316 -15.17 12.49 4.08
C SER A 316 -15.59 12.13 5.51
N THR A 317 -16.62 12.80 6.03
CA THR A 317 -17.24 12.49 7.33
C THR A 317 -18.72 12.12 7.18
N ASN A 318 -19.19 11.90 5.95
CA ASN A 318 -20.59 11.67 5.63
C ASN A 318 -20.78 10.56 4.57
N GLY A 319 -19.99 9.50 4.68
CA GLY A 319 -20.12 8.31 3.82
C GLY A 319 -19.78 8.55 2.35
N GLY A 320 -18.86 9.49 2.08
CA GLY A 320 -18.41 9.82 0.74
C GLY A 320 -19.31 10.82 0.00
N ALA A 321 -20.29 11.43 0.67
CA ALA A 321 -21.17 12.43 0.02
C ALA A 321 -20.44 13.76 -0.26
N THR A 322 -19.44 14.11 0.54
CA THR A 322 -18.55 15.25 0.29
C THR A 322 -17.14 14.90 0.74
N TRP A 323 -16.15 15.51 0.06
CA TRP A 323 -14.74 15.29 0.29
C TRP A 323 -14.01 16.61 0.54
N ASN A 324 -13.16 16.66 1.56
CA ASN A 324 -12.36 17.83 1.91
C ASN A 324 -10.89 17.47 1.89
N LEU A 325 -10.08 18.27 1.18
CA LEU A 325 -8.63 18.14 1.16
C LEU A 325 -8.05 18.41 2.55
N LEU A 326 -7.22 17.51 3.03
CA LEU A 326 -6.43 17.75 4.23
C LEU A 326 -5.29 18.72 3.92
N PRO A 327 -4.83 19.51 4.91
CA PRO A 327 -3.67 20.40 4.71
C PRO A 327 -2.42 19.64 4.28
N VAL A 328 -1.58 20.28 3.47
CA VAL A 328 -0.24 19.79 3.13
C VAL A 328 0.55 19.57 4.43
N ASN A 329 1.15 18.40 4.57
CA ASN A 329 1.96 18.03 5.72
C ASN A 329 3.44 17.94 5.36
N ASP A 330 4.31 18.39 6.27
CA ASP A 330 5.75 18.16 6.20
C ASP A 330 6.10 16.87 6.92
N PHE A 331 6.13 15.75 6.17
CA PHE A 331 6.44 14.43 6.72
C PHE A 331 7.91 14.30 7.18
N SER A 332 8.79 15.24 6.81
CA SER A 332 10.17 15.26 7.32
C SER A 332 10.26 15.63 8.80
N THR A 333 9.19 16.19 9.36
CA THR A 333 9.10 16.51 10.79
C THR A 333 8.79 15.29 11.66
N ILE A 334 8.38 14.17 11.07
CA ILE A 334 8.07 12.93 11.79
C ILE A 334 9.39 12.17 12.06
N PRO A 335 9.79 11.99 13.34
CA PRO A 335 11.10 11.41 13.69
C PRO A 335 11.31 9.99 13.14
N ALA A 336 10.26 9.17 13.08
CA ALA A 336 10.34 7.82 12.52
C ALA A 336 10.79 7.84 11.04
N ILE A 337 10.34 8.82 10.28
CA ILE A 337 10.70 9.01 8.87
C ILE A 337 12.05 9.71 8.75
N SER A 338 12.21 10.87 9.39
CA SER A 338 13.39 11.73 9.20
C SER A 338 14.71 11.07 9.61
N THR A 339 14.67 10.12 10.53
CA THR A 339 15.87 9.38 11.00
C THR A 339 16.60 8.65 9.87
N TYR A 340 15.89 8.22 8.84
CA TYR A 340 16.46 7.40 7.77
C TYR A 340 16.55 8.17 6.43
N LEU A 341 16.22 9.46 6.41
CA LEU A 341 16.32 10.26 5.19
C LEU A 341 17.74 10.78 4.96
N ILE A 342 18.14 10.76 3.70
CA ILE A 342 19.33 11.41 3.18
C ILE A 342 18.94 12.82 2.74
N PRO A 343 19.67 13.88 3.16
CA PRO A 343 19.36 15.23 2.71
C PRO A 343 19.41 15.38 1.18
N ALA A 344 18.46 16.10 0.62
CA ALA A 344 18.43 16.46 -0.79
C ALA A 344 19.58 17.40 -1.18
N SER A 345 19.67 17.75 -2.45
CA SER A 345 20.74 18.62 -2.98
C SER A 345 20.79 20.01 -2.36
N ASP A 346 19.67 20.48 -1.82
CA ASP A 346 19.54 21.76 -1.11
C ASP A 346 19.77 21.64 0.42
N GLY A 347 20.09 20.44 0.90
CA GLY A 347 20.34 20.14 2.31
C GLY A 347 19.09 19.83 3.14
N ASN A 348 17.89 19.91 2.58
CA ASN A 348 16.65 19.60 3.28
C ASN A 348 16.31 18.10 3.22
N LEU A 349 15.58 17.61 4.23
CA LEU A 349 15.04 16.25 4.22
C LEU A 349 13.76 16.24 3.39
N LYS A 350 13.68 15.34 2.40
CA LYS A 350 12.53 15.19 1.50
C LYS A 350 12.08 13.74 1.51
N PRO A 351 11.03 13.38 2.29
CA PRO A 351 10.47 12.04 2.21
C PRO A 351 9.84 11.83 0.83
N TRP A 352 10.16 10.69 0.22
CA TRP A 352 9.64 10.33 -1.09
C TRP A 352 8.86 9.02 -0.96
N PHE A 353 7.52 9.12 -1.05
CA PHE A 353 6.60 8.00 -0.91
C PHE A 353 6.55 7.21 -2.21
N ASP A 354 6.89 5.93 -2.12
CA ASP A 354 7.04 5.04 -3.25
C ASP A 354 5.93 3.98 -3.27
N GLN A 355 5.20 3.94 -4.38
CA GLN A 355 4.19 2.90 -4.64
C GLN A 355 4.75 1.70 -5.42
N SER A 356 5.99 1.75 -5.89
CA SER A 356 6.56 0.70 -6.74
C SER A 356 6.64 -0.66 -6.04
N GLN A 357 6.77 -0.66 -4.71
CA GLN A 357 6.81 -1.87 -3.89
C GLN A 357 5.44 -2.29 -3.37
N GLY A 358 4.39 -1.65 -3.83
CA GLY A 358 3.04 -1.79 -3.29
C GLY A 358 2.72 -0.69 -2.27
N ALA A 359 1.45 -0.38 -2.18
CA ALA A 359 0.87 0.48 -1.15
C ALA A 359 -0.57 0.07 -0.92
N ASP A 360 -1.06 0.30 0.29
CA ASP A 360 -2.44 -0.02 0.67
C ASP A 360 -2.91 0.91 1.77
N ILE A 361 -4.22 0.98 1.99
CA ILE A 361 -4.81 1.80 3.05
C ILE A 361 -5.89 1.05 3.84
N VAL A 362 -5.98 1.39 5.12
CA VAL A 362 -7.08 0.97 5.99
C VAL A 362 -7.52 2.18 6.82
N VAL A 363 -8.83 2.33 7.05
CA VAL A 363 -9.35 3.27 8.04
C VAL A 363 -9.75 2.47 9.26
N ASP A 364 -9.18 2.78 10.42
CA ASP A 364 -9.38 2.05 11.66
C ASP A 364 -10.77 2.29 12.30
N ASN A 365 -11.02 1.72 13.47
CA ASN A 365 -12.27 1.90 14.19
C ASN A 365 -12.44 3.29 14.83
N ASN A 366 -11.37 4.06 14.96
CA ASN A 366 -11.41 5.45 15.45
C ASN A 366 -11.64 6.42 14.28
N GLY A 367 -11.63 5.94 13.05
CA GLY A 367 -11.74 6.76 11.84
C GLY A 367 -10.41 7.40 11.44
N GLU A 368 -9.28 6.87 11.91
CA GLU A 368 -7.96 7.29 11.48
C GLU A 368 -7.50 6.48 10.27
N LEU A 369 -6.84 7.17 9.35
CA LEU A 369 -6.30 6.58 8.13
C LEU A 369 -4.92 5.97 8.41
N HIS A 370 -4.70 4.75 7.98
CA HIS A 370 -3.40 4.09 7.90
C HIS A 370 -3.01 3.89 6.44
N ILE A 371 -1.79 4.24 6.08
CA ILE A 371 -1.19 4.08 4.75
C ILE A 371 0.06 3.26 4.90
N VAL A 372 0.11 2.07 4.31
CA VAL A 372 1.35 1.31 4.20
C VAL A 372 2.02 1.57 2.85
N CYS A 373 3.28 1.92 2.88
CA CYS A 373 4.12 2.09 1.68
C CYS A 373 5.59 2.11 2.05
N THR A 374 6.46 2.14 1.05
CA THR A 374 7.87 2.45 1.28
C THR A 374 8.13 3.95 1.19
N ILE A 375 9.06 4.44 2.00
CA ILE A 375 9.55 5.82 1.94
C ILE A 375 11.05 5.78 1.72
N SER A 376 11.49 6.51 0.71
CA SER A 376 12.89 6.78 0.40
C SER A 376 13.19 8.27 0.48
N SER A 377 14.40 8.69 0.07
CA SER A 377 14.81 10.09 0.11
C SER A 377 14.71 10.73 -1.26
N GLY A 378 13.98 11.84 -1.37
CA GLY A 378 13.96 12.69 -2.54
C GLY A 378 15.31 13.39 -2.73
N TYR A 379 15.74 13.54 -3.98
CA TYR A 379 17.05 14.11 -4.32
C TYR A 379 17.02 15.60 -4.57
N SER A 380 15.99 16.12 -5.25
CA SER A 380 16.00 17.47 -5.81
C SER A 380 14.81 18.31 -5.35
N ASP A 381 14.97 19.61 -5.31
CA ASP A 381 13.90 20.60 -5.17
C ASP A 381 13.63 21.40 -6.45
N ASP A 382 14.33 21.07 -7.53
CA ASP A 382 14.08 21.62 -8.85
C ASP A 382 12.75 21.07 -9.40
N ASN A 383 11.89 21.96 -9.90
CA ASN A 383 10.54 21.65 -10.36
C ASN A 383 10.49 20.55 -11.43
N ASP A 384 11.54 20.43 -12.25
CA ASP A 384 11.58 19.43 -13.32
C ASP A 384 12.24 18.10 -12.89
N SER A 385 12.58 17.96 -11.62
CA SER A 385 13.27 16.78 -11.11
C SER A 385 12.82 16.34 -9.72
N LEU A 386 11.59 16.67 -9.30
CA LEU A 386 11.01 16.24 -8.02
C LEU A 386 10.83 14.74 -7.92
N GLY A 387 10.73 14.05 -9.06
CA GLY A 387 10.62 12.61 -9.15
C GLY A 387 11.91 11.81 -8.96
N TYR A 388 13.04 12.49 -8.72
CA TYR A 388 14.32 11.80 -8.54
C TYR A 388 14.58 11.42 -7.08
N THR A 389 15.08 10.20 -6.87
CA THR A 389 15.41 9.68 -5.55
C THR A 389 16.86 9.20 -5.46
N TYR A 390 17.31 8.91 -4.25
CA TYR A 390 18.61 8.27 -4.02
C TYR A 390 18.52 6.76 -4.15
N THR A 391 19.54 6.16 -4.75
CA THR A 391 19.83 4.73 -4.60
C THR A 391 21.17 4.57 -3.91
N LEU A 392 21.23 3.65 -2.96
CA LEU A 392 22.46 3.32 -2.26
C LEU A 392 23.20 2.19 -3.00
N THR A 393 24.51 2.29 -3.13
CA THR A 393 25.34 1.22 -3.66
C THR A 393 25.82 0.34 -2.50
N GLY A 394 25.29 -0.88 -2.40
CA GLY A 394 25.73 -1.87 -1.43
C GLY A 394 27.00 -2.60 -1.85
N GLN A 395 27.48 -3.54 -1.02
CA GLN A 395 28.68 -4.34 -1.32
C GLN A 395 28.54 -5.20 -2.58
N ASN A 396 27.33 -5.56 -2.97
CA ASN A 396 27.03 -6.45 -4.09
C ASN A 396 26.31 -5.76 -5.24
N GLY A 397 26.28 -4.44 -5.28
CA GLY A 397 25.59 -3.69 -6.32
C GLY A 397 24.80 -2.51 -5.81
N THR A 398 23.90 -1.99 -6.64
CA THR A 398 23.08 -0.84 -6.30
C THR A 398 21.83 -1.31 -5.58
N THR A 399 21.66 -0.92 -4.33
CA THR A 399 20.44 -1.16 -3.58
C THR A 399 19.83 0.18 -3.19
N ALA A 400 18.55 0.39 -3.47
CA ALA A 400 17.81 1.44 -2.79
C ALA A 400 17.46 0.89 -1.40
N GLN A 401 17.69 1.67 -0.38
CA GLN A 401 17.23 1.30 0.95
C GLN A 401 15.82 1.85 1.11
N HIS A 402 14.82 0.99 0.99
CA HIS A 402 13.43 1.33 1.22
C HIS A 402 13.02 0.83 2.59
N TYR A 403 12.42 1.73 3.35
CA TYR A 403 11.84 1.40 4.65
C TYR A 403 10.33 1.36 4.50
N ILE A 404 9.72 0.31 5.05
CA ILE A 404 8.27 0.15 5.07
C ILE A 404 7.73 0.89 6.29
N TYR A 405 6.76 1.75 6.06
CA TYR A 405 6.08 2.50 7.12
C TYR A 405 4.58 2.26 7.08
N ASP A 406 3.95 2.31 8.26
CA ASP A 406 2.58 2.70 8.45
C ASP A 406 2.57 4.20 8.76
N VAL A 407 2.09 5.00 7.81
CA VAL A 407 1.90 6.45 7.98
C VAL A 407 0.43 6.69 8.22
N HIS A 408 0.08 7.31 9.35
CA HIS A 408 -1.31 7.38 9.75
C HIS A 408 -1.70 8.76 10.26
N THR A 409 -3.01 9.04 10.16
CA THR A 409 -3.58 10.24 10.79
C THR A 409 -3.79 10.02 12.27
N SER A 410 -3.83 11.12 13.01
CA SER A 410 -4.16 11.17 14.41
C SER A 410 -5.01 12.43 14.69
N PRO A 411 -5.63 12.57 15.85
CA PRO A 411 -6.35 13.80 16.21
C PRO A 411 -5.51 15.07 16.15
N THR A 412 -4.18 14.95 16.21
CA THR A 412 -3.22 16.05 16.22
C THR A 412 -2.47 16.25 14.91
N GLY A 413 -2.70 15.42 13.89
CA GLY A 413 -2.02 15.49 12.61
C GLY A 413 -1.61 14.14 12.06
N TRP A 414 -0.37 14.01 11.60
CA TRP A 414 0.18 12.79 11.04
C TRP A 414 1.28 12.21 11.94
N ASP A 415 1.37 10.90 11.95
CA ASP A 415 2.46 10.14 12.58
C ASP A 415 2.87 8.95 11.71
N ALA A 416 3.94 8.26 12.08
CA ALA A 416 4.41 7.09 11.34
C ALA A 416 5.08 6.07 12.26
N TRP A 417 4.86 4.80 11.94
CA TRP A 417 5.58 3.68 12.55
C TRP A 417 6.45 2.98 11.53
N LEU A 418 7.72 2.81 11.84
CA LEU A 418 8.60 1.97 11.04
C LEU A 418 8.20 0.50 11.22
N ILE A 419 7.86 -0.16 10.13
CA ILE A 419 7.51 -1.58 10.10
C ILE A 419 8.76 -2.43 9.96
N ASP A 420 9.48 -2.27 8.84
CA ASP A 420 10.70 -3.01 8.51
C ASP A 420 11.48 -2.26 7.42
N SER A 421 12.63 -2.80 7.05
CA SER A 421 13.39 -2.40 5.87
C SER A 421 13.29 -3.48 4.79
N LEU A 422 13.09 -3.10 3.54
CA LEU A 422 13.20 -4.02 2.42
C LEU A 422 14.67 -4.29 2.11
N MET A 423 15.03 -5.57 2.01
CA MET A 423 16.35 -6.01 1.57
C MET A 423 16.47 -5.99 0.04
N THR A 424 15.33 -6.11 -0.64
CA THR A 424 15.22 -6.07 -2.08
C THR A 424 14.79 -4.70 -2.57
N THR A 425 15.23 -4.36 -3.74
CA THR A 425 14.98 -3.05 -4.34
C THR A 425 14.50 -3.26 -5.76
N THR A 426 13.72 -2.34 -6.28
CA THR A 426 13.51 -2.25 -7.72
C THR A 426 14.82 -1.82 -8.36
N SER A 427 15.71 -2.74 -8.65
CA SER A 427 16.78 -2.42 -9.56
C SER A 427 16.31 -2.67 -10.99
N THR A 428 16.85 -1.88 -11.89
CA THR A 428 16.60 -1.98 -13.33
C THR A 428 17.11 -3.29 -13.95
N ASN A 429 17.66 -4.20 -13.17
CA ASN A 429 18.30 -5.41 -13.65
C ASN A 429 17.59 -6.71 -13.21
N ASN A 430 16.43 -6.61 -12.54
CA ASN A 430 15.80 -7.74 -11.87
C ASN A 430 14.53 -8.18 -12.52
N THR A 431 14.66 -8.76 -13.66
CA THR A 431 13.55 -9.38 -14.35
C THR A 431 13.60 -10.87 -14.16
N ILE A 432 12.75 -11.34 -13.26
CA ILE A 432 12.56 -12.78 -13.06
C ILE A 432 11.62 -13.33 -14.12
N PHE A 433 10.61 -12.53 -14.50
CA PHE A 433 9.61 -12.91 -15.49
C PHE A 433 9.83 -12.20 -16.82
N VAL A 434 9.53 -12.88 -17.90
CA VAL A 434 9.61 -12.35 -19.28
C VAL A 434 8.27 -12.55 -19.99
N ASP A 435 7.98 -11.71 -20.96
CA ASP A 435 6.95 -11.96 -21.96
C ASP A 435 7.63 -12.63 -23.17
N GLY A 436 7.43 -13.92 -23.30
CA GLY A 436 8.03 -14.70 -24.38
C GLY A 436 7.61 -14.26 -25.79
N SER A 437 6.54 -13.48 -25.93
CA SER A 437 6.06 -12.97 -27.22
C SER A 437 6.70 -11.63 -27.61
N THR A 438 6.96 -10.75 -26.66
CA THR A 438 7.49 -9.39 -26.91
C THR A 438 8.93 -9.22 -26.45
N GLY A 439 9.45 -10.15 -25.65
CA GLY A 439 10.76 -10.05 -24.99
C GLY A 439 10.79 -9.03 -23.86
N GLY A 440 9.62 -8.54 -23.44
CA GLY A 440 9.50 -7.64 -22.29
C GLY A 440 9.81 -8.36 -20.99
N ALA A 441 10.39 -7.64 -20.07
CA ALA A 441 10.85 -8.20 -18.82
C ALA A 441 10.13 -7.56 -17.62
N PHE A 442 9.75 -8.36 -16.62
CA PHE A 442 8.97 -7.94 -15.46
C PHE A 442 9.72 -8.26 -14.18
N ALA A 443 9.86 -7.25 -13.31
CA ALA A 443 10.34 -7.43 -11.95
C ALA A 443 9.19 -7.81 -11.02
N THR A 444 9.50 -8.57 -9.98
CA THR A 444 8.59 -8.79 -8.86
C THR A 444 8.75 -7.66 -7.84
N ASP A 445 7.64 -7.11 -7.40
CA ASP A 445 7.59 -6.13 -6.33
C ASP A 445 7.42 -6.83 -4.95
N ALA A 446 7.67 -6.10 -3.87
CA ALA A 446 7.42 -6.60 -2.52
C ALA A 446 5.91 -6.71 -2.22
N ARG A 447 5.07 -6.03 -2.98
CA ARG A 447 3.61 -6.03 -2.93
C ARG A 447 3.06 -5.92 -1.51
N ILE A 448 3.41 -4.82 -0.86
CA ILE A 448 2.99 -4.54 0.51
C ILE A 448 1.48 -4.34 0.54
N GLN A 449 0.78 -5.14 1.34
CA GLN A 449 -0.67 -5.09 1.51
C GLN A 449 -1.06 -5.19 2.97
N MET A 450 -2.28 -4.73 3.28
CA MET A 450 -2.83 -4.69 4.64
C MET A 450 -4.00 -5.66 4.79
N SER A 451 -4.12 -6.21 6.00
CA SER A 451 -5.29 -6.93 6.47
C SER A 451 -5.69 -6.40 7.84
N HIS A 452 -6.94 -6.58 8.24
CA HIS A 452 -7.43 -6.10 9.53
C HIS A 452 -8.45 -7.05 10.14
N THR A 453 -8.60 -7.03 11.45
CA THR A 453 -9.76 -7.67 12.12
C THR A 453 -11.05 -6.96 11.72
N THR A 454 -12.19 -7.62 11.80
CA THR A 454 -13.49 -7.04 11.40
C THR A 454 -13.78 -5.73 12.14
N ASP A 455 -13.41 -5.64 13.42
CA ASP A 455 -13.53 -4.43 14.24
C ASP A 455 -12.41 -3.41 14.02
N ARG A 456 -11.43 -3.77 13.19
CA ARG A 456 -10.23 -2.96 12.89
C ARG A 456 -9.45 -2.48 14.10
N SER A 457 -9.54 -3.22 15.19
CA SER A 457 -8.70 -3.00 16.38
C SER A 457 -7.28 -3.50 16.18
N LYS A 458 -7.06 -4.38 15.18
CA LYS A 458 -5.74 -4.90 14.80
C LYS A 458 -5.54 -4.78 13.30
N LEU A 459 -4.33 -4.37 12.94
CA LEU A 459 -3.86 -4.29 11.56
C LEU A 459 -2.73 -5.29 11.35
N PHE A 460 -2.68 -5.85 10.16
CA PHE A 460 -1.62 -6.76 9.75
C PHE A 460 -1.04 -6.26 8.43
N PHE A 461 0.28 -6.25 8.34
CA PHE A 461 1.03 -5.83 7.17
C PHE A 461 1.77 -7.04 6.65
N ALA A 462 1.64 -7.33 5.37
CA ALA A 462 2.33 -8.45 4.75
C ALA A 462 2.98 -8.03 3.42
N TRP A 463 4.14 -8.61 3.16
CA TRP A 463 4.94 -8.35 1.97
C TRP A 463 5.83 -9.54 1.67
N VAL A 464 6.46 -9.53 0.51
CA VAL A 464 7.52 -10.49 0.20
C VAL A 464 8.86 -9.78 0.07
N ASP A 465 9.91 -10.48 0.48
CA ASP A 465 11.28 -9.99 0.43
C ASP A 465 12.24 -11.15 0.25
N SER A 466 13.32 -10.97 -0.47
CA SER A 466 14.29 -12.03 -0.71
C SER A 466 15.33 -12.14 0.41
N ASP A 467 15.90 -13.33 0.55
CA ASP A 467 17.08 -13.52 1.41
C ASP A 467 18.21 -12.57 0.94
N PRO A 468 18.81 -11.79 1.86
CA PRO A 468 19.92 -10.89 1.53
C PRO A 468 21.17 -11.59 0.99
N LEU A 469 21.28 -12.91 1.17
CA LEU A 469 22.33 -13.73 0.55
C LEU A 469 21.98 -14.20 -0.86
N ALA A 470 20.72 -14.06 -1.28
CA ALA A 470 20.33 -14.24 -2.66
C ALA A 470 20.89 -13.08 -3.51
N LEU A 471 20.65 -13.09 -4.80
CA LEU A 471 21.22 -12.10 -5.72
C LEU A 471 20.93 -10.67 -5.25
N ALA A 472 21.96 -9.87 -5.14
CA ALA A 472 21.91 -8.53 -4.56
C ALA A 472 20.86 -7.64 -5.24
N GLY A 473 19.92 -7.16 -4.47
CA GLY A 473 18.91 -6.21 -4.89
C GLY A 473 17.71 -6.82 -5.63
N GLU A 474 17.63 -8.15 -5.74
CA GLU A 474 16.56 -8.83 -6.50
C GLU A 474 15.55 -9.49 -5.58
N ASN A 475 14.27 -9.34 -5.89
CA ASN A 475 13.23 -10.15 -5.27
C ASN A 475 13.11 -11.51 -6.00
N ALA A 476 14.26 -12.20 -6.10
CA ALA A 476 14.42 -13.41 -6.90
C ALA A 476 13.94 -14.67 -6.20
N LEU A 477 13.97 -14.67 -4.88
CA LEU A 477 13.54 -15.77 -4.01
C LEU A 477 12.65 -15.21 -2.89
N PRO A 478 11.50 -14.64 -3.24
CA PRO A 478 10.71 -13.91 -2.28
C PRO A 478 10.09 -14.84 -1.24
N ASP A 479 10.29 -14.50 0.02
CA ASP A 479 9.66 -15.12 1.17
C ASP A 479 8.60 -14.20 1.77
N LEU A 480 7.48 -14.79 2.19
CA LEU A 480 6.40 -14.08 2.85
C LEU A 480 6.81 -13.66 4.25
N LYS A 481 6.72 -12.36 4.52
CA LYS A 481 6.87 -11.75 5.83
C LYS A 481 5.59 -11.05 6.24
N ALA A 482 5.31 -11.00 7.54
CA ALA A 482 4.22 -10.20 8.07
C ALA A 482 4.48 -9.74 9.51
N VAL A 483 3.71 -8.75 9.93
CA VAL A 483 3.68 -8.22 11.30
C VAL A 483 2.25 -7.80 11.65
N GLY A 484 1.85 -7.99 12.90
CA GLY A 484 0.55 -7.55 13.43
C GLY A 484 0.71 -6.41 14.42
N PHE A 485 -0.18 -5.43 14.36
CA PHE A 485 -0.28 -4.30 15.29
C PHE A 485 -1.61 -4.35 16.02
N ASP A 486 -1.61 -4.30 17.34
CA ASP A 486 -2.78 -4.14 18.19
C ASP A 486 -2.93 -2.67 18.58
N LEU A 487 -3.86 -1.97 17.94
CA LEU A 487 -4.09 -0.54 18.12
C LEU A 487 -4.67 -0.19 19.50
N VAL A 488 -5.26 -1.18 20.20
CA VAL A 488 -5.85 -0.99 21.53
C VAL A 488 -4.78 -1.05 22.61
N THR A 489 -3.88 -2.02 22.51
CA THR A 489 -2.85 -2.25 23.54
C THR A 489 -1.53 -1.55 23.26
N GLY A 490 -1.29 -1.10 22.02
CA GLY A 490 0.00 -0.55 21.59
C GLY A 490 1.12 -1.59 21.49
N PHE A 491 0.77 -2.87 21.30
CA PHE A 491 1.74 -3.93 21.08
C PHE A 491 1.69 -4.45 19.65
N LYS A 492 2.84 -4.83 19.13
CA LYS A 492 2.98 -5.50 17.84
C LYS A 492 3.65 -6.87 18.00
N THR A 493 3.48 -7.70 17.00
CA THR A 493 4.27 -8.93 16.90
C THR A 493 5.69 -8.58 16.44
N PRO A 494 6.68 -9.44 16.64
CA PRO A 494 7.90 -9.40 15.84
C PRO A 494 7.55 -9.55 14.35
N VAL A 495 8.37 -8.97 13.47
CA VAL A 495 8.32 -9.30 12.03
C VAL A 495 8.63 -10.79 11.89
N THR A 496 7.72 -11.52 11.28
CA THR A 496 7.81 -12.98 11.15
C THR A 496 7.91 -13.34 9.67
N GLN A 497 8.90 -14.14 9.32
CA GLN A 497 9.02 -14.77 8.01
C GLN A 497 8.28 -16.11 8.04
N PHE A 498 7.29 -16.28 7.16
CA PHE A 498 6.39 -17.43 7.15
C PHE A 498 6.80 -18.51 6.16
N THR A 499 7.60 -18.15 5.16
CA THR A 499 8.09 -19.10 4.16
C THR A 499 9.60 -19.04 4.09
N THR A 500 10.22 -20.15 3.69
CA THR A 500 11.66 -20.26 3.48
C THR A 500 11.92 -21.18 2.29
N SER A 501 12.82 -20.77 1.40
CA SER A 501 13.20 -21.56 0.22
C SER A 501 12.04 -21.94 -0.71
N GLN A 502 10.97 -21.16 -0.68
CA GLN A 502 9.80 -21.33 -1.54
C GLN A 502 9.65 -20.09 -2.41
N ASP A 503 9.20 -20.29 -3.66
CA ASP A 503 8.90 -19.19 -4.56
C ASP A 503 7.52 -18.64 -4.20
N PHE A 504 7.44 -17.34 -3.85
CA PHE A 504 6.21 -16.69 -3.42
C PHE A 504 5.96 -15.43 -4.26
N TYR A 505 5.34 -15.62 -5.43
CA TYR A 505 5.16 -14.56 -6.43
C TYR A 505 3.72 -14.09 -6.52
N PHE A 506 3.54 -12.82 -6.89
CA PHE A 506 2.24 -12.21 -7.19
C PHE A 506 1.19 -12.54 -6.13
N HIS A 507 1.60 -12.43 -4.87
CA HIS A 507 0.71 -12.70 -3.76
C HIS A 507 -0.37 -11.63 -3.62
N TYR A 508 -1.49 -12.01 -3.02
CA TYR A 508 -2.52 -11.11 -2.52
C TYR A 508 -2.88 -11.50 -1.10
N VAL A 509 -3.13 -10.47 -0.29
CA VAL A 509 -3.50 -10.61 1.12
C VAL A 509 -5.00 -10.34 1.25
N SER A 510 -5.72 -11.14 2.02
CA SER A 510 -7.13 -10.87 2.29
C SER A 510 -7.28 -9.58 3.11
N ASN A 511 -8.23 -8.73 2.71
CA ASN A 511 -8.52 -7.50 3.44
C ASN A 511 -8.95 -7.73 4.89
N VAL A 512 -9.58 -8.89 5.19
CA VAL A 512 -10.02 -9.27 6.54
C VAL A 512 -9.24 -10.47 7.02
N THR A 513 -8.65 -10.34 8.21
CA THR A 513 -8.03 -11.41 8.98
C THR A 513 -9.10 -12.14 9.77
N LEU A 514 -9.20 -13.46 9.59
CA LEU A 514 -10.16 -14.26 10.34
C LEU A 514 -9.63 -14.57 11.75
N VAL A 515 -10.52 -14.39 12.72
CA VAL A 515 -10.21 -14.60 14.14
C VAL A 515 -10.92 -15.86 14.63
N SER A 516 -10.16 -16.78 15.20
CA SER A 516 -10.68 -18.00 15.85
C SER A 516 -10.02 -18.17 17.21
N GLY A 517 -10.76 -17.92 18.28
CA GLY A 517 -10.21 -17.89 19.63
C GLY A 517 -9.09 -16.85 19.75
N ASN A 518 -7.89 -17.30 20.04
CA ASN A 518 -6.69 -16.44 20.17
C ASN A 518 -5.84 -16.36 18.90
N THR A 519 -6.30 -16.93 17.80
CA THR A 519 -5.55 -17.01 16.54
C THR A 519 -6.11 -16.05 15.51
N TYR A 520 -5.21 -15.32 14.86
CA TYR A 520 -5.46 -14.41 13.75
C TYR A 520 -4.90 -15.05 12.47
N SER A 521 -5.78 -15.40 11.53
CA SER A 521 -5.41 -16.06 10.28
C SER A 521 -5.56 -15.08 9.12
N ILE A 522 -4.44 -14.76 8.48
CA ILE A 522 -4.38 -13.89 7.30
C ILE A 522 -4.38 -14.78 6.08
N GLY A 523 -5.41 -14.70 5.24
CA GLY A 523 -5.44 -15.41 3.97
C GLY A 523 -4.43 -14.78 3.00
N VAL A 524 -3.61 -15.60 2.38
CA VAL A 524 -2.64 -15.15 1.39
C VAL A 524 -2.68 -16.08 0.19
N THR A 525 -2.67 -15.53 -1.02
CA THR A 525 -2.48 -16.32 -2.24
C THR A 525 -1.04 -16.23 -2.72
N ASN A 526 -0.60 -17.29 -3.38
CA ASN A 526 0.65 -17.35 -4.11
C ASN A 526 0.36 -17.78 -5.54
N SER A 527 1.03 -17.18 -6.53
CA SER A 527 0.77 -17.45 -7.95
C SER A 527 2.07 -17.81 -8.66
N ILE A 528 2.14 -19.01 -9.19
CA ILE A 528 3.37 -19.56 -9.81
C ILE A 528 3.07 -20.01 -11.22
N ASP A 529 3.96 -19.73 -12.14
CA ASP A 529 3.87 -20.21 -13.50
C ASP A 529 3.97 -21.75 -13.54
N ARG A 530 2.99 -22.38 -14.14
CA ARG A 530 2.83 -23.85 -14.15
C ARG A 530 4.05 -24.59 -14.71
N ASN A 531 4.76 -23.98 -15.64
CA ASN A 531 5.85 -24.61 -16.37
C ASN A 531 7.24 -24.28 -15.80
N GLY A 532 7.33 -23.40 -14.81
CA GLY A 532 8.61 -22.91 -14.27
C GLY A 532 9.47 -22.18 -15.31
N SER A 533 8.84 -21.64 -16.35
CA SER A 533 9.52 -20.94 -17.45
C SER A 533 9.80 -19.47 -17.15
N HIS A 534 9.15 -18.95 -16.10
CA HIS A 534 9.10 -17.52 -15.77
C HIS A 534 8.57 -16.66 -16.95
N ASP A 535 7.66 -17.22 -17.74
CA ASP A 535 6.98 -16.52 -18.84
C ASP A 535 5.59 -16.07 -18.41
N VAL A 536 5.35 -14.76 -18.44
CA VAL A 536 4.07 -14.16 -18.00
C VAL A 536 2.88 -14.55 -18.87
N ILE A 537 3.12 -15.06 -20.10
CA ILE A 537 2.05 -15.50 -20.99
C ILE A 537 1.65 -16.97 -20.79
N THR A 538 2.29 -17.68 -19.88
CA THR A 538 1.94 -19.06 -19.53
C THR A 538 0.84 -19.12 -18.48
N THR A 539 0.29 -20.31 -18.25
CA THR A 539 -0.69 -20.53 -17.17
C THR A 539 -0.05 -20.35 -15.81
N PHE A 540 -0.70 -19.59 -14.95
CA PHE A 540 -0.35 -19.43 -13.55
C PHE A 540 -1.30 -20.24 -12.67
N ASP A 541 -0.73 -21.06 -11.79
CA ASP A 541 -1.46 -21.80 -10.77
C ASP A 541 -1.50 -20.97 -9.49
N HIS A 542 -2.70 -20.88 -8.88
CA HIS A 542 -2.94 -20.13 -7.65
C HIS A 542 -3.07 -21.07 -6.47
N TYR A 543 -2.33 -20.74 -5.42
CA TYR A 543 -2.27 -21.49 -4.17
C TYR A 543 -2.77 -20.62 -3.03
N PHE A 544 -3.59 -21.18 -2.16
CA PHE A 544 -4.02 -20.53 -0.93
C PHE A 544 -3.14 -20.99 0.22
N TYR A 545 -2.52 -20.04 0.89
CA TYR A 545 -1.60 -20.29 1.99
C TYR A 545 -2.26 -19.93 3.33
N GLU A 546 -2.50 -20.93 4.15
CA GLU A 546 -3.11 -20.78 5.47
C GLU A 546 -2.09 -20.56 6.60
N GLY A 547 -0.80 -20.58 6.29
CA GLY A 547 0.27 -20.57 7.29
C GLY A 547 0.54 -19.19 7.92
N CYS A 548 0.04 -18.10 7.33
CA CYS A 548 0.25 -16.75 7.85
C CYS A 548 -0.68 -16.50 9.05
N LYS A 549 -0.22 -16.90 10.26
CA LYS A 549 -1.01 -16.85 11.48
C LYS A 549 -0.24 -16.25 12.64
N PHE A 550 -0.94 -15.43 13.42
CA PHE A 550 -0.47 -14.91 14.70
C PHE A 550 -1.40 -15.33 15.82
N ASN A 551 -0.91 -15.35 17.05
CA ASN A 551 -1.72 -15.54 18.25
C ASN A 551 -1.72 -14.28 19.10
N THR A 552 -2.68 -14.14 19.98
CA THR A 552 -2.71 -13.02 20.94
C THR A 552 -1.41 -12.91 21.75
N SER A 553 -0.77 -14.04 22.06
CA SER A 553 0.50 -14.09 22.78
C SER A 553 1.71 -13.57 22.00
N ASP A 554 1.59 -13.41 20.69
CA ASP A 554 2.70 -12.96 19.84
C ASP A 554 2.87 -11.43 19.84
N PHE A 555 1.86 -10.71 20.34
CA PHE A 555 1.90 -9.25 20.51
C PHE A 555 2.72 -8.89 21.75
N THR A 556 4.04 -8.96 21.64
CA THR A 556 4.98 -8.82 22.75
C THR A 556 5.90 -7.60 22.64
N VAL A 557 5.98 -7.00 21.47
CA VAL A 557 6.82 -5.84 21.20
C VAL A 557 5.99 -4.59 21.36
N GLN A 558 6.26 -3.77 22.37
CA GLN A 558 5.63 -2.47 22.45
C GLN A 558 6.13 -1.65 21.26
N PHE A 559 5.22 -1.24 20.37
CA PHE A 559 5.61 -0.26 19.38
C PHE A 559 5.61 1.09 20.05
N VAL A 560 6.80 1.60 20.21
CA VAL A 560 7.02 2.96 20.68
C VAL A 560 6.81 3.88 19.47
N GLY A 561 5.58 3.98 19.03
CA GLY A 561 5.11 5.22 18.48
C GLY A 561 4.97 6.15 19.67
N VAL A 562 5.59 7.29 19.65
CA VAL A 562 5.29 8.37 20.60
C VAL A 562 3.91 8.92 20.22
N ASN A 563 2.90 8.08 20.30
CA ASN A 563 1.52 8.49 20.49
C ASN A 563 1.17 8.17 21.94
N GLU A 564 1.79 8.94 22.77
CA GLU A 564 1.24 9.24 24.06
C GLU A 564 -0.16 9.76 23.80
N GLN A 565 -1.14 9.04 24.30
CA GLN A 565 -2.47 9.62 24.46
C GLN A 565 -2.30 10.83 25.39
N ALA A 566 -1.90 11.94 24.81
CA ALA A 566 -1.85 13.23 25.48
C ALA A 566 -3.26 13.83 25.57
N ALA A 567 -4.30 12.99 25.69
CA ALA A 567 -5.68 13.46 25.73
C ALA A 567 -5.89 14.50 26.84
N ASN A 568 -5.06 14.47 27.88
CA ASN A 568 -5.09 15.46 28.96
C ASN A 568 -3.83 16.36 29.00
N PHE A 569 -2.75 16.05 28.24
CA PHE A 569 -1.56 16.90 28.14
C PHE A 569 -1.57 17.70 26.84
N GLY A 570 -1.94 18.97 26.86
CA GLY A 570 -2.04 19.79 25.64
C GLY A 570 -0.68 20.21 25.05
N SER A 571 0.34 20.42 25.87
CA SER A 571 1.73 20.65 25.44
C SER A 571 2.71 20.41 26.60
N LEU A 572 3.89 19.95 26.26
CA LEU A 572 5.00 19.74 27.19
C LEU A 572 6.27 20.42 26.67
N ASN A 573 6.84 21.32 27.48
CA ASN A 573 8.13 21.91 27.23
C ASN A 573 9.07 21.60 28.39
N ILE A 574 10.28 21.10 28.10
CA ILE A 574 11.31 20.77 29.08
C ILE A 574 12.55 21.63 28.83
N TYR A 575 12.96 22.39 29.84
CA TYR A 575 14.13 23.26 29.75
C TYR A 575 14.84 23.43 31.11
N PRO A 576 16.16 23.70 31.10
CA PRO A 576 17.04 23.61 29.95
C PRO A 576 17.21 22.17 29.48
N ASN A 577 17.48 21.96 28.19
CA ASN A 577 17.90 20.69 27.63
C ASN A 577 18.99 21.00 26.57
N PRO A 578 20.28 20.68 26.81
CA PRO A 578 20.85 19.93 27.93
C PRO A 578 20.70 20.61 29.30
N ALA A 579 20.54 19.78 30.35
CA ALA A 579 20.38 20.20 31.75
C ALA A 579 21.59 19.77 32.61
N LYS A 580 21.70 20.36 33.80
CA LYS A 580 22.71 19.99 34.78
C LYS A 580 22.08 19.60 36.11
N ASP A 581 21.62 20.60 36.89
CA ASP A 581 21.17 20.37 38.25
C ASP A 581 19.67 20.21 38.38
N GLN A 582 18.93 20.73 37.41
CA GLN A 582 17.47 20.71 37.39
C GLN A 582 16.88 20.87 36.00
N ILE A 583 15.66 20.38 35.80
CA ILE A 583 14.83 20.63 34.64
C ILE A 583 13.50 21.26 35.09
N ASN A 584 12.95 22.14 34.27
CA ASN A 584 11.63 22.69 34.40
C ASN A 584 10.74 22.10 33.31
N LEU A 585 9.57 21.63 33.70
CA LEU A 585 8.58 21.08 32.79
C LEU A 585 7.37 22.02 32.81
N ASN A 586 7.09 22.61 31.66
CA ASN A 586 5.86 23.36 31.48
C ASN A 586 4.83 22.44 30.84
N VAL A 587 3.82 22.06 31.62
CA VAL A 587 2.80 21.09 31.24
C VAL A 587 1.46 21.78 31.16
N ASN A 588 0.87 21.83 29.97
CA ASN A 588 -0.51 22.34 29.83
C ASN A 588 -1.48 21.17 29.96
N MET A 589 -2.39 21.27 30.95
CA MET A 589 -3.41 20.25 31.24
C MET A 589 -4.76 20.66 30.69
N VAL A 590 -5.48 19.74 30.05
CA VAL A 590 -6.87 19.94 29.63
C VAL A 590 -7.83 19.84 30.82
N SER A 591 -7.53 18.95 31.77
CA SER A 591 -8.24 18.82 33.05
C SER A 591 -7.25 18.52 34.18
N GLY A 592 -7.61 18.91 35.41
CA GLY A 592 -6.75 18.68 36.58
C GLY A 592 -6.78 17.22 37.01
N GLU A 593 -5.60 16.60 37.25
CA GLU A 593 -5.47 15.25 37.80
C GLU A 593 -4.11 15.02 38.49
N ASN A 594 -3.97 13.85 39.12
CA ASN A 594 -2.69 13.43 39.70
C ASN A 594 -1.78 12.89 38.61
N VAL A 595 -0.55 13.38 38.58
CA VAL A 595 0.43 13.09 37.54
C VAL A 595 1.71 12.56 38.17
N SER A 596 2.23 11.46 37.65
CA SER A 596 3.53 10.89 37.99
C SER A 596 4.59 11.37 37.00
N PHE A 597 5.71 11.86 37.49
CA PHE A 597 6.90 12.23 36.73
C PHE A 597 7.97 11.18 37.00
N GLN A 598 8.45 10.53 35.96
CA GLN A 598 9.45 9.47 36.03
C GLN A 598 10.62 9.80 35.11
N ILE A 599 11.85 9.68 35.61
CA ILE A 599 13.04 9.75 34.76
C ILE A 599 13.68 8.36 34.68
N THR A 600 13.95 7.91 33.45
CA THR A 600 14.64 6.65 33.18
C THR A 600 15.95 6.91 32.43
N ASN A 601 16.98 6.09 32.70
CA ASN A 601 18.21 6.09 31.92
C ASN A 601 18.05 5.34 30.58
N SER A 602 19.09 5.32 29.75
CA SER A 602 19.10 4.65 28.44
C SER A 602 18.92 3.11 28.50
N LEU A 603 19.04 2.51 29.69
CA LEU A 603 18.80 1.09 29.94
C LEU A 603 17.38 0.81 30.45
N GLY A 604 16.52 1.85 30.54
CA GLY A 604 15.15 1.74 31.04
C GLY A 604 15.04 1.70 32.56
N GLN A 605 16.13 1.89 33.30
CA GLN A 605 16.09 1.90 34.75
C GLN A 605 15.55 3.23 35.27
N VAL A 606 14.58 3.18 36.16
CA VAL A 606 14.00 4.36 36.81
C VAL A 606 15.01 4.96 37.78
N VAL A 607 15.34 6.23 37.60
CA VAL A 607 16.31 6.98 38.43
C VAL A 607 15.67 8.08 39.25
N LEU A 608 14.43 8.49 38.91
CA LEU A 608 13.65 9.46 39.68
C LEU A 608 12.15 9.20 39.46
N VAL A 609 11.35 9.34 40.54
CA VAL A 609 9.88 9.36 40.48
C VAL A 609 9.36 10.44 41.39
N GLU A 610 8.49 11.30 40.90
CA GLU A 610 7.74 12.29 41.70
C GLU A 610 6.27 12.31 41.27
N ASN A 611 5.35 12.47 42.22
CA ASN A 611 3.93 12.63 41.97
C ASN A 611 3.47 14.04 42.33
N ARG A 612 2.65 14.63 41.47
CA ARG A 612 2.09 15.98 41.64
C ARG A 612 0.61 16.00 41.24
N SER A 613 -0.20 16.79 41.94
CA SER A 613 -1.52 17.17 41.46
C SER A 613 -1.39 18.40 40.58
N LEU A 614 -1.76 18.30 39.33
CA LEU A 614 -1.76 19.38 38.35
C LEU A 614 -3.20 19.90 38.17
N VAL A 615 -3.31 21.18 37.81
CA VAL A 615 -4.62 21.84 37.58
C VAL A 615 -4.81 22.06 36.05
N ASN A 616 -6.05 22.32 35.64
CA ASN A 616 -6.35 22.72 34.26
C ASN A 616 -5.50 23.95 33.87
N GLY A 617 -4.98 23.97 32.65
CA GLY A 617 -4.09 25.01 32.11
C GLY A 617 -2.62 24.76 32.38
N ASN A 618 -1.80 25.79 32.31
CA ASN A 618 -0.35 25.68 32.40
C ASN A 618 0.12 25.41 33.83
N ASN A 619 0.90 24.35 34.01
CA ASN A 619 1.57 23.97 35.25
C ASN A 619 3.09 24.01 35.02
N ASN A 620 3.85 24.53 35.98
CA ASN A 620 5.30 24.53 35.97
C ASN A 620 5.82 23.60 37.06
N VAL A 621 6.50 22.53 36.69
CA VAL A 621 7.05 21.51 37.57
C VAL A 621 8.55 21.51 37.46
N GLN A 622 9.26 21.56 38.58
CA GLN A 622 10.73 21.47 38.62
C GLN A 622 11.12 20.11 39.20
N LEU A 623 12.02 19.41 38.46
CA LEU A 623 12.64 18.17 38.91
C LEU A 623 14.15 18.38 39.13
N ASN A 624 14.66 17.82 40.21
CA ASN A 624 16.09 17.90 40.56
C ASN A 624 16.85 16.77 39.87
N THR A 625 17.78 17.14 39.00
CA THR A 625 18.65 16.21 38.24
C THR A 625 20.10 16.18 38.70
N SER A 626 20.46 16.90 39.77
CA SER A 626 21.85 17.05 40.27
C SER A 626 22.53 15.73 40.66
N LYS A 627 21.74 14.67 40.90
CA LYS A 627 22.25 13.32 41.23
C LYS A 627 22.41 12.41 40.01
N LEU A 628 22.00 12.87 38.84
CA LEU A 628 22.10 12.09 37.60
C LEU A 628 23.48 12.31 36.98
N THR A 629 24.06 11.25 36.48
CA THR A 629 25.35 11.32 35.73
C THR A 629 25.08 11.88 34.31
N SER A 630 26.12 12.48 33.72
CA SER A 630 26.00 12.96 32.34
C SER A 630 25.60 11.82 31.40
N GLY A 631 24.58 12.07 30.55
CA GLY A 631 24.01 11.05 29.68
C GLY A 631 22.64 11.40 29.12
N VAL A 632 22.07 10.46 28.38
CA VAL A 632 20.72 10.55 27.82
C VAL A 632 19.74 9.89 28.78
N TYR A 633 18.65 10.59 29.05
CA TYR A 633 17.55 10.15 29.90
C TYR A 633 16.22 10.42 29.21
N PHE A 634 15.17 9.76 29.71
CA PHE A 634 13.78 9.95 29.27
C PHE A 634 12.92 10.38 30.46
N VAL A 635 12.22 11.50 30.32
CA VAL A 635 11.23 11.97 31.29
C VAL A 635 9.88 11.51 30.83
N THR A 636 9.23 10.67 31.60
CA THR A 636 7.85 10.23 31.39
C THR A 636 6.94 10.94 32.38
N ILE A 637 5.87 11.52 31.87
CA ILE A 637 4.77 12.12 32.65
C ILE A 637 3.56 11.24 32.41
N ALA A 638 2.93 10.72 33.45
CA ALA A 638 1.80 9.82 33.32
C ALA A 638 0.71 10.18 34.32
N SER A 639 -0.55 10.15 33.87
CA SER A 639 -1.76 10.20 34.69
C SER A 639 -2.52 8.89 34.58
N GLU A 640 -3.74 8.80 35.13
CA GLU A 640 -4.59 7.63 34.95
C GLU A 640 -5.05 7.47 33.48
N THR A 641 -5.15 8.57 32.75
CA THR A 641 -5.76 8.62 31.41
C THR A 641 -4.78 8.96 30.31
N SER A 642 -3.58 9.44 30.64
CA SER A 642 -2.63 9.99 29.66
C SER A 642 -1.19 9.77 30.07
N LYS A 643 -0.30 9.66 29.08
CA LYS A 643 1.14 9.48 29.30
C LYS A 643 1.91 10.24 28.22
N VAL A 644 2.99 10.93 28.59
CA VAL A 644 3.92 11.62 27.68
C VAL A 644 5.37 11.37 28.07
N THR A 645 6.26 11.08 27.12
CA THR A 645 7.71 10.86 27.36
C THR A 645 8.55 11.81 26.49
N SER A 646 9.56 12.40 27.03
CA SER A 646 10.48 13.29 26.33
C SER A 646 11.92 12.97 26.64
N LYS A 647 12.79 13.11 25.65
CA LYS A 647 14.24 12.92 25.79
C LYS A 647 14.88 14.15 26.40
N ILE A 648 15.74 13.95 27.42
CA ILE A 648 16.61 14.99 27.98
C ILE A 648 18.07 14.54 27.94
N VAL A 649 18.96 15.51 27.94
CA VAL A 649 20.42 15.30 28.06
C VAL A 649 20.89 15.96 29.35
N ILE A 650 21.59 15.22 30.19
CA ILE A 650 22.27 15.72 31.40
C ILE A 650 23.76 15.90 31.10
N GLN A 651 24.31 17.07 31.48
CA GLN A 651 25.72 17.45 31.29
C GLN A 651 26.47 17.57 32.61
#